data_7f9be07367e7b0503ccd451d86b2ff7d
#
_entry.id   7f9be07367e7b0503ccd451d86b2ff7d
#
_cell.length_a   1.000
_cell.length_b   1.000
_cell.length_c   1.000
_cell.angle_alpha   90.00
_cell.angle_beta   90.00
_cell.angle_gamma   90.00
#
_symmetry.space_group_name_H-M   'P 1'
#
loop_
_entity.id
_entity.type
_entity.pdbx_description
1 polymer ?
#
loop_
_entity_poly.entity_id
_entity_poly.type
_entity_poly.pdbx_seq_one_letter_code
_entity_poly.pdbx_strand_id
1 'polypeptide(L)'
;MNVLKGKGCLLAALAAAGAVEAEPTKELVTEGETTRYVISVPAGEDYTLTADDVAAMEGHPLHKTGDGTLRAGDAMAAFAGDIHVEAGVYRAETSNALGTSDGQTYVAGGTLLNRVGSSHDGTASFPNEHIHLAGTGYDNQGALRTEVSAANFCRTVTFEDDVRITGTERLDFRYTALDMKGHTLTTSFTPGGFYFVALTIANMGDIAVERGSLEFQSSVEGTSADRTVTLAPKSGLTFWNSTSWLTHTFVFGAGTYISAGADPFNLEETNNRAILAGTVRLDGPVSLSSSRNHQVQLRGYVTGPGGFTGGKGGWLQLNGPTNDFKGGLSLAGVAGNACTTGGVVVYANGAIPKDGGALALTNAAFWTWAPTAVDLPDFTADGHVTVTGRTAQAAVTAQSLVKTGNGPLDVALPLKVLGTTDIQGGTLRFTARVPEIVPGLNYYFNMGTRGSVTWSTVPSRAAFQEIDSTGVAYAYKGWPWGVNMEHYYTGYIRVPGEEGESVTCNFMTSIARDCTVIIGGVTCAQFDDNKNVKDNVVVGWARLSLAQPVTLTAGWQPIYVYMGNHYDNTRGPQPNTALGWVADFGIGVDWQARCVTNAAHYAKLLDPGDGSFLRATLEAKDQMDPATWRPTFAGPAAFATGTVLDVNDTLPYTPLVLPSLTGVPVLTNGAVTVASSTWTLREADVRGGVPLTITAGSSLAFPAGAVTVAPADAAWMEAETGSVSYPILTATDAAAFPAHAFTLAPEAKAAKWRLVRDGNTLLLDHTLGLTLILR
;
A
#
# COMPACT_ATOMS: atom_id res chain seq x y z
N MET A 1 -73.75 -16.68 7.18
CA MET A 1 -74.50 -17.50 6.23
C MET A 1 -73.48 -18.40 5.53
N ASN A 2 -73.27 -19.54 6.12
CA ASN A 2 -73.63 -20.87 5.64
C ASN A 2 -73.55 -21.01 4.11
N VAL A 3 -72.74 -21.91 3.60
CA VAL A 3 -72.94 -23.35 3.43
C VAL A 3 -71.68 -24.11 3.12
N LEU A 4 -71.47 -25.16 3.91
CA LEU A 4 -70.66 -26.33 3.66
C LEU A 4 -71.10 -27.12 2.41
N LYS A 5 -70.12 -27.82 1.78
CA LYS A 5 -70.16 -29.21 1.28
C LYS A 5 -69.13 -29.31 0.14
N GLY A 6 -68.29 -30.29 -0.05
CA GLY A 6 -68.35 -31.66 0.40
C GLY A 6 -67.02 -32.39 0.08
N LYS A 7 -66.77 -33.42 0.78
CA LYS A 7 -65.65 -34.34 0.74
C LYS A 7 -65.54 -35.06 -0.61
N GLY A 8 -64.36 -35.15 -1.15
CA GLY A 8 -63.96 -36.14 -2.15
C GLY A 8 -62.61 -36.67 -1.74
N CYS A 9 -62.54 -37.69 -0.87
CA CYS A 9 -61.37 -38.50 -0.62
C CYS A 9 -61.11 -39.34 -1.88
N LEU A 10 -60.09 -38.95 -2.66
CA LEU A 10 -59.48 -39.84 -3.64
C LEU A 10 -58.23 -40.45 -3.01
N LEU A 11 -58.35 -41.69 -2.54
CA LEU A 11 -57.21 -42.51 -2.18
C LEU A 11 -56.47 -42.81 -3.49
N ALA A 12 -55.39 -42.06 -3.75
CA ALA A 12 -54.36 -42.48 -4.69
C ALA A 12 -53.49 -43.51 -3.96
N ALA A 13 -53.66 -44.77 -4.26
CA ALA A 13 -52.71 -45.79 -3.92
C ALA A 13 -51.41 -45.46 -4.64
N LEU A 14 -50.41 -44.92 -3.92
CA LEU A 14 -49.07 -44.83 -4.37
C LEU A 14 -48.53 -46.27 -4.44
N ALA A 15 -48.50 -46.85 -5.62
CA ALA A 15 -47.65 -48.00 -5.88
C ALA A 15 -46.21 -47.54 -5.63
N ALA A 16 -45.65 -47.93 -4.50
CA ALA A 16 -44.21 -47.98 -4.31
C ALA A 16 -43.64 -48.98 -5.33
N ALA A 17 -43.43 -48.54 -6.55
CA ALA A 17 -42.44 -49.18 -7.37
C ALA A 17 -41.12 -49.02 -6.63
N GLY A 18 -40.62 -50.08 -5.97
CA GLY A 18 -39.27 -50.11 -5.45
C GLY A 18 -38.36 -49.77 -6.63
N ALA A 19 -37.71 -48.63 -6.58
CA ALA A 19 -36.60 -48.36 -7.47
C ALA A 19 -35.61 -49.52 -7.24
N VAL A 20 -35.44 -50.36 -8.19
CA VAL A 20 -34.33 -51.32 -8.21
C VAL A 20 -33.10 -50.41 -8.30
N GLU A 21 -32.34 -50.31 -7.21
CA GLU A 21 -31.04 -49.66 -7.24
C GLU A 21 -30.25 -50.30 -8.37
N ALA A 22 -29.85 -49.49 -9.34
CA ALA A 22 -29.12 -49.97 -10.49
C ALA A 22 -27.67 -50.22 -10.06
N GLU A 23 -27.29 -51.51 -9.95
CA GLU A 23 -25.93 -51.86 -9.55
C GLU A 23 -24.88 -51.35 -10.56
N PRO A 24 -23.66 -50.96 -10.11
CA PRO A 24 -22.59 -50.55 -10.99
C PRO A 24 -22.20 -51.69 -11.93
N THR A 25 -21.98 -51.36 -13.20
CA THR A 25 -21.43 -52.31 -14.15
C THR A 25 -19.90 -52.26 -14.12
N LYS A 26 -19.26 -53.41 -14.21
CA LYS A 26 -17.80 -53.58 -14.16
C LYS A 26 -17.39 -54.54 -15.27
N GLU A 27 -16.51 -54.08 -16.15
CA GLU A 27 -16.11 -54.89 -17.29
C GLU A 27 -14.68 -54.54 -17.74
N LEU A 28 -13.97 -55.60 -18.22
CA LEU A 28 -12.72 -55.44 -18.93
C LEU A 28 -13.04 -55.27 -20.41
N VAL A 29 -12.73 -54.13 -20.97
CA VAL A 29 -13.01 -53.75 -22.36
C VAL A 29 -11.70 -53.72 -23.12
N THR A 30 -11.62 -54.52 -24.22
CA THR A 30 -10.47 -54.51 -25.12
C THR A 30 -10.87 -53.93 -26.46
N GLU A 31 -10.23 -52.86 -26.88
CA GLU A 31 -10.42 -52.23 -28.19
C GLU A 31 -9.06 -52.16 -28.92
N GLY A 32 -8.91 -52.99 -29.92
CA GLY A 32 -7.61 -53.18 -30.61
C GLY A 32 -6.54 -53.76 -29.69
N GLU A 33 -5.45 -53.04 -29.49
CA GLU A 33 -4.35 -53.45 -28.60
C GLU A 33 -4.49 -52.89 -27.17
N THR A 34 -5.50 -52.04 -26.91
CA THR A 34 -5.68 -51.36 -25.61
C THR A 34 -6.76 -52.08 -24.80
N THR A 35 -6.40 -52.47 -23.59
CA THR A 35 -7.34 -53.02 -22.61
C THR A 35 -7.50 -52.07 -21.44
N ARG A 36 -8.76 -51.83 -21.02
CA ARG A 36 -9.13 -50.95 -19.90
C ARG A 36 -10.19 -51.62 -19.03
N TYR A 37 -10.19 -51.28 -17.75
CA TYR A 37 -11.24 -51.70 -16.83
C TYR A 37 -12.24 -50.58 -16.62
N VAL A 38 -13.49 -50.80 -16.99
CA VAL A 38 -14.55 -49.79 -16.92
C VAL A 38 -15.45 -50.08 -15.73
N ILE A 39 -15.64 -49.07 -14.88
CA ILE A 39 -16.64 -49.06 -13.81
C ILE A 39 -17.64 -47.94 -14.11
N SER A 40 -18.87 -48.34 -14.44
CA SER A 40 -19.97 -47.41 -14.66
C SER A 40 -20.88 -47.41 -13.44
N VAL A 41 -20.97 -46.26 -12.76
CA VAL A 41 -21.84 -46.09 -11.59
C VAL A 41 -23.06 -45.27 -12.04
N PRO A 42 -24.30 -45.81 -11.89
CA PRO A 42 -25.51 -45.10 -12.30
C PRO A 42 -25.75 -43.81 -11.51
N ALA A 43 -26.48 -42.86 -12.11
CA ALA A 43 -26.82 -41.61 -11.47
C ALA A 43 -27.56 -41.80 -10.13
N GLY A 44 -27.09 -41.10 -9.11
CA GLY A 44 -27.65 -41.18 -7.75
C GLY A 44 -27.10 -42.31 -6.90
N GLU A 45 -26.29 -43.20 -7.48
CA GLU A 45 -25.68 -44.33 -6.77
C GLU A 45 -24.25 -44.00 -6.30
N ASP A 46 -23.88 -44.57 -5.16
CA ASP A 46 -22.54 -44.51 -4.58
C ASP A 46 -21.97 -45.94 -4.53
N TYR A 47 -20.83 -46.16 -5.18
CA TYR A 47 -20.11 -47.43 -5.12
C TYR A 47 -18.72 -47.27 -4.49
N THR A 48 -18.37 -48.14 -3.54
CA THR A 48 -17.05 -48.14 -2.90
C THR A 48 -16.17 -49.24 -3.51
N LEU A 49 -15.01 -48.86 -4.05
CA LEU A 49 -14.01 -49.80 -4.58
C LEU A 49 -13.53 -50.76 -3.49
N THR A 50 -13.53 -52.04 -3.83
CA THR A 50 -13.04 -53.13 -2.97
C THR A 50 -11.66 -53.58 -3.45
N ALA A 51 -10.96 -54.36 -2.62
CA ALA A 51 -9.71 -55.00 -3.02
C ALA A 51 -9.91 -56.01 -4.17
N ASP A 52 -11.06 -56.66 -4.24
CA ASP A 52 -11.40 -57.58 -5.31
C ASP A 52 -11.61 -56.83 -6.64
N ASP A 53 -12.19 -55.64 -6.61
CA ASP A 53 -12.29 -54.78 -7.81
C ASP A 53 -10.92 -54.44 -8.36
N VAL A 54 -10.00 -54.01 -7.46
CA VAL A 54 -8.64 -53.64 -7.84
C VAL A 54 -7.87 -54.84 -8.40
N ALA A 55 -8.05 -56.01 -7.80
CA ALA A 55 -7.46 -57.27 -8.31
C ALA A 55 -8.00 -57.61 -9.72
N ALA A 56 -9.30 -57.37 -9.97
CA ALA A 56 -9.94 -57.61 -11.26
C ALA A 56 -9.50 -56.64 -12.36
N MET A 57 -8.91 -55.50 -12.01
CA MET A 57 -8.33 -54.55 -12.98
C MET A 57 -7.06 -55.11 -13.64
N GLU A 58 -6.36 -56.06 -13.02
CA GLU A 58 -5.13 -56.69 -13.52
C GLU A 58 -4.05 -55.70 -13.93
N GLY A 59 -4.06 -54.47 -13.33
CA GLY A 59 -3.15 -53.36 -13.64
C GLY A 59 -3.53 -52.55 -14.89
N HIS A 60 -4.63 -52.90 -15.56
CA HIS A 60 -5.15 -52.09 -16.67
C HIS A 60 -5.73 -50.76 -16.20
N PRO A 61 -5.69 -49.70 -17.04
CA PRO A 61 -6.27 -48.39 -16.69
C PRO A 61 -7.72 -48.49 -16.22
N LEU A 62 -8.05 -47.82 -15.13
CA LEU A 62 -9.41 -47.66 -14.61
C LEU A 62 -10.13 -46.53 -15.31
N HIS A 63 -11.28 -46.82 -15.95
CA HIS A 63 -12.18 -45.84 -16.52
C HIS A 63 -13.45 -45.72 -15.68
N LYS A 64 -13.62 -44.60 -14.97
CA LYS A 64 -14.84 -44.26 -14.25
C LYS A 64 -15.83 -43.58 -15.20
N THR A 65 -16.94 -44.24 -15.46
CA THR A 65 -18.05 -43.75 -16.29
C THR A 65 -19.37 -43.74 -15.50
N GLY A 66 -20.46 -43.28 -16.15
CA GLY A 66 -21.76 -43.11 -15.48
C GLY A 66 -21.78 -41.98 -14.46
N ASP A 67 -22.97 -41.47 -14.18
CA ASP A 67 -23.17 -40.19 -13.45
C ASP A 67 -23.15 -40.32 -11.92
N GLY A 68 -23.01 -41.51 -11.38
CA GLY A 68 -22.91 -41.75 -9.93
C GLY A 68 -21.50 -41.57 -9.38
N THR A 69 -21.35 -41.84 -8.08
CA THR A 69 -20.10 -41.64 -7.34
C THR A 69 -19.33 -42.94 -7.16
N LEU A 70 -18.07 -42.98 -7.60
CA LEU A 70 -17.13 -44.06 -7.28
C LEU A 70 -16.23 -43.58 -6.12
N ARG A 71 -16.33 -44.26 -4.97
CA ARG A 71 -15.50 -44.01 -3.80
C ARG A 71 -14.25 -44.86 -3.81
N ALA A 72 -13.11 -44.22 -3.68
CA ALA A 72 -11.82 -44.86 -3.65
C ALA A 72 -11.07 -44.57 -2.36
N GLY A 73 -10.38 -45.54 -1.84
CA GLY A 73 -9.60 -45.44 -0.60
C GLY A 73 -8.38 -46.37 -0.65
N ASP A 74 -8.04 -46.97 0.51
CA ASP A 74 -6.84 -47.78 0.67
C ASP A 74 -6.82 -49.06 -0.18
N ALA A 75 -7.95 -49.50 -0.72
CA ALA A 75 -7.99 -50.55 -1.69
C ALA A 75 -7.12 -50.28 -2.93
N MET A 76 -6.94 -49.02 -3.29
CA MET A 76 -6.13 -48.57 -4.42
C MET A 76 -4.62 -48.49 -4.13
N ALA A 77 -4.15 -48.73 -2.90
CA ALA A 77 -2.77 -48.51 -2.48
C ALA A 77 -1.69 -49.18 -3.34
N ALA A 78 -2.01 -50.31 -3.98
CA ALA A 78 -1.11 -51.02 -4.86
C ALA A 78 -1.47 -50.90 -6.35
N PHE A 79 -2.46 -50.10 -6.72
CA PHE A 79 -2.86 -49.92 -8.10
C PHE A 79 -1.84 -49.02 -8.83
N ALA A 80 -1.29 -49.54 -9.93
CA ALA A 80 -0.24 -48.89 -10.70
C ALA A 80 -0.71 -48.46 -12.11
N GLY A 81 -1.99 -48.69 -12.45
CA GLY A 81 -2.57 -48.25 -13.72
C GLY A 81 -3.06 -46.84 -13.70
N ASP A 82 -3.29 -46.24 -14.86
CA ASP A 82 -3.87 -44.92 -14.99
C ASP A 82 -5.35 -44.90 -14.53
N ILE A 83 -5.80 -43.77 -14.03
CA ILE A 83 -7.20 -43.54 -13.65
C ILE A 83 -7.79 -42.48 -14.57
N HIS A 84 -8.87 -42.81 -15.27
CA HIS A 84 -9.61 -41.89 -16.13
C HIS A 84 -11.00 -41.63 -15.54
N VAL A 85 -11.30 -40.39 -15.19
CA VAL A 85 -12.59 -39.92 -14.66
C VAL A 85 -13.35 -39.22 -15.78
N GLU A 86 -14.19 -39.99 -16.50
CA GLU A 86 -14.86 -39.53 -17.72
C GLU A 86 -16.27 -39.00 -17.47
N ALA A 87 -16.94 -39.47 -16.41
CA ALA A 87 -18.28 -38.99 -16.02
C ALA A 87 -18.55 -39.21 -14.53
N GLY A 88 -19.52 -38.49 -13.98
CA GLY A 88 -19.88 -38.54 -12.57
C GLY A 88 -18.76 -38.08 -11.62
N VAL A 89 -18.69 -38.72 -10.46
CA VAL A 89 -17.75 -38.32 -9.40
C VAL A 89 -16.82 -39.48 -9.03
N TYR A 90 -15.51 -39.22 -9.03
CA TYR A 90 -14.52 -40.06 -8.40
C TYR A 90 -14.12 -39.42 -7.06
N ARG A 91 -14.52 -40.07 -5.96
CA ARG A 91 -14.35 -39.53 -4.62
C ARG A 91 -13.15 -40.19 -3.93
N ALA A 92 -12.10 -39.44 -3.74
CA ALA A 92 -10.88 -39.86 -3.07
C ALA A 92 -11.00 -39.68 -1.55
N GLU A 93 -11.02 -40.78 -0.78
CA GLU A 93 -11.23 -40.80 0.68
C GLU A 93 -9.93 -40.88 1.47
N THR A 94 -8.86 -41.41 0.89
CA THR A 94 -7.54 -41.56 1.53
C THR A 94 -6.43 -41.14 0.58
N SER A 95 -5.22 -40.92 1.09
CA SER A 95 -4.04 -40.57 0.27
C SER A 95 -3.65 -41.66 -0.75
N ASN A 96 -4.13 -42.87 -0.58
CA ASN A 96 -3.89 -44.01 -1.49
C ASN A 96 -4.96 -44.13 -2.58
N ALA A 97 -5.98 -43.28 -2.56
CA ALA A 97 -7.14 -43.39 -3.44
C ALA A 97 -6.82 -43.24 -4.93
N LEU A 98 -5.68 -42.66 -5.28
CA LEU A 98 -5.24 -42.46 -6.67
C LEU A 98 -4.18 -43.49 -7.10
N GLY A 99 -3.83 -44.47 -6.25
CA GLY A 99 -2.88 -45.53 -6.56
C GLY A 99 -1.44 -45.17 -6.24
N THR A 100 -0.50 -45.73 -7.02
CA THR A 100 0.94 -45.53 -6.90
C THR A 100 1.41 -44.48 -7.92
N SER A 101 2.66 -44.01 -7.77
CA SER A 101 3.29 -43.04 -8.69
C SER A 101 3.55 -43.60 -10.12
N ASP A 102 3.31 -44.88 -10.37
CA ASP A 102 3.52 -45.47 -11.68
C ASP A 102 2.34 -45.19 -12.64
N GLY A 103 1.14 -44.93 -12.07
CA GLY A 103 -0.03 -44.46 -12.80
C GLY A 103 -0.22 -42.96 -12.73
N GLN A 104 -1.08 -42.42 -13.58
CA GLN A 104 -1.47 -41.03 -13.61
C GLN A 104 -3.00 -40.89 -13.54
N THR A 105 -3.48 -39.77 -13.04
CA THR A 105 -4.93 -39.53 -12.93
C THR A 105 -5.38 -38.49 -13.95
N TYR A 106 -6.27 -38.89 -14.85
CA TYR A 106 -6.86 -38.02 -15.89
C TYR A 106 -8.33 -37.74 -15.57
N VAL A 107 -8.67 -36.48 -15.48
CA VAL A 107 -10.05 -36.03 -15.21
C VAL A 107 -10.53 -35.20 -16.40
N ALA A 108 -11.45 -35.82 -17.18
CA ALA A 108 -12.02 -35.18 -18.36
C ALA A 108 -13.51 -35.55 -18.48
N GLY A 109 -14.38 -34.61 -18.16
CA GLY A 109 -15.85 -34.82 -18.13
C GLY A 109 -16.42 -35.20 -16.77
N GLY A 110 -15.70 -35.98 -15.95
CA GLY A 110 -16.05 -36.26 -14.56
C GLY A 110 -15.44 -35.27 -13.55
N THR A 111 -15.69 -35.49 -12.28
CA THR A 111 -15.17 -34.70 -11.13
C THR A 111 -14.30 -35.58 -10.24
N LEU A 112 -13.06 -35.17 -9.98
CA LEU A 112 -12.26 -35.64 -8.86
C LEU A 112 -12.66 -34.90 -7.59
N LEU A 113 -13.34 -35.59 -6.68
CA LEU A 113 -13.72 -35.02 -5.37
C LEU A 113 -12.69 -35.40 -4.31
N ASN A 114 -11.94 -34.41 -3.85
CA ASN A 114 -10.95 -34.60 -2.79
C ASN A 114 -11.62 -34.57 -1.40
N ARG A 115 -11.44 -35.65 -0.63
CA ARG A 115 -11.82 -35.77 0.79
C ARG A 115 -10.60 -35.96 1.70
N VAL A 116 -9.39 -35.79 1.16
CA VAL A 116 -8.14 -36.01 1.88
C VAL A 116 -7.59 -34.69 2.34
N GLY A 117 -7.67 -34.42 3.63
CA GLY A 117 -7.11 -33.21 4.23
C GLY A 117 -5.60 -33.27 4.34
N SER A 118 -4.96 -32.12 4.28
CA SER A 118 -3.52 -31.98 4.55
C SER A 118 -3.22 -30.66 5.25
N SER A 119 -2.11 -30.60 6.00
CA SER A 119 -1.61 -29.41 6.67
C SER A 119 -0.47 -28.76 5.88
N HIS A 120 -0.14 -27.50 6.23
CA HIS A 120 0.94 -26.76 5.59
C HIS A 120 2.31 -27.44 5.64
N ASP A 121 2.61 -28.05 6.80
CA ASP A 121 3.89 -28.69 7.06
C ASP A 121 3.82 -30.22 6.92
N GLY A 122 2.65 -30.74 6.51
CA GLY A 122 2.40 -32.16 6.38
C GLY A 122 2.70 -32.71 4.98
N THR A 123 2.51 -34.04 4.87
CA THR A 123 2.50 -34.71 3.58
C THR A 123 1.36 -34.20 2.72
N ALA A 124 1.55 -34.07 1.43
CA ALA A 124 0.49 -33.71 0.49
C ALA A 124 -0.66 -34.72 0.55
N SER A 125 -1.87 -34.30 0.19
CA SER A 125 -3.02 -35.23 0.08
C SER A 125 -2.69 -36.39 -0.86
N PHE A 126 -2.04 -36.06 -1.99
CA PHE A 126 -1.57 -37.03 -2.99
C PHE A 126 -0.11 -36.74 -3.34
N PRO A 127 0.85 -37.24 -2.55
CA PRO A 127 2.26 -36.78 -2.62
C PRO A 127 2.99 -37.23 -3.89
N ASN A 128 2.54 -38.31 -4.53
CA ASN A 128 3.25 -38.93 -5.64
C ASN A 128 2.48 -38.82 -6.97
N GLU A 129 1.31 -38.22 -6.96
CA GLU A 129 0.43 -38.17 -8.11
C GLU A 129 0.79 -37.09 -9.13
N HIS A 130 0.58 -37.45 -10.40
CA HIS A 130 0.47 -36.51 -11.50
C HIS A 130 -1.00 -36.50 -11.96
N ILE A 131 -1.63 -35.33 -11.78
CA ILE A 131 -3.06 -35.16 -12.07
C ILE A 131 -3.23 -34.32 -13.33
N HIS A 132 -3.91 -34.83 -14.32
CA HIS A 132 -4.31 -34.17 -15.54
C HIS A 132 -5.77 -33.73 -15.43
N LEU A 133 -6.02 -32.43 -15.61
CA LEU A 133 -7.34 -31.85 -15.46
C LEU A 133 -7.83 -31.25 -16.77
N ALA A 134 -9.09 -31.51 -17.12
CA ALA A 134 -9.76 -30.90 -18.25
C ALA A 134 -11.25 -30.67 -17.96
N GLY A 135 -11.77 -29.54 -18.38
CA GLY A 135 -13.20 -29.22 -18.40
C GLY A 135 -13.75 -28.71 -17.06
N THR A 136 -15.09 -28.69 -17.00
CA THR A 136 -15.83 -28.12 -15.87
C THR A 136 -16.27 -29.17 -14.86
N GLY A 137 -15.96 -30.43 -15.11
CA GLY A 137 -16.40 -31.55 -14.27
C GLY A 137 -17.87 -31.91 -14.45
N TYR A 138 -18.26 -32.98 -13.78
CA TYR A 138 -19.64 -33.45 -13.78
C TYR A 138 -20.59 -32.38 -13.20
N ASP A 139 -21.69 -32.13 -13.88
CA ASP A 139 -22.68 -31.12 -13.50
C ASP A 139 -22.08 -29.75 -13.16
N ASN A 140 -21.01 -29.35 -13.87
CA ASN A 140 -20.29 -28.11 -13.67
C ASN A 140 -19.71 -27.91 -12.22
N GLN A 141 -19.51 -29.04 -11.50
CA GLN A 141 -19.02 -29.00 -10.11
C GLN A 141 -17.49 -28.80 -9.99
N GLY A 142 -16.77 -28.74 -11.11
CA GLY A 142 -15.32 -28.67 -11.21
C GLY A 142 -14.69 -30.03 -11.62
N ALA A 143 -13.70 -29.96 -12.49
CA ALA A 143 -12.87 -31.16 -12.76
C ALA A 143 -12.17 -31.61 -11.47
N LEU A 144 -11.79 -30.65 -10.62
CA LEU A 144 -11.34 -30.87 -9.26
C LEU A 144 -12.24 -30.16 -8.28
N ARG A 145 -12.71 -30.83 -7.25
CA ARG A 145 -13.50 -30.29 -6.15
C ARG A 145 -12.91 -30.71 -4.81
N THR A 146 -12.86 -29.80 -3.84
CA THR A 146 -12.47 -30.15 -2.47
C THR A 146 -13.59 -29.83 -1.47
N GLU A 147 -13.79 -30.73 -0.49
CA GLU A 147 -14.72 -30.51 0.64
C GLU A 147 -14.02 -30.58 1.98
N VAL A 148 -12.69 -30.59 1.96
CA VAL A 148 -11.82 -30.58 3.13
C VAL A 148 -10.68 -29.61 2.91
N SER A 149 -10.09 -29.10 3.98
CA SER A 149 -8.91 -28.26 3.88
C SER A 149 -7.70 -29.09 3.43
N ALA A 150 -7.20 -28.79 2.22
CA ALA A 150 -6.03 -29.43 1.62
C ALA A 150 -4.95 -28.37 1.40
N ALA A 151 -4.24 -28.01 2.47
CA ALA A 151 -3.19 -27.00 2.45
C ALA A 151 -1.87 -27.44 1.79
N ASN A 152 -1.84 -28.67 1.25
CA ASN A 152 -0.79 -29.24 0.42
C ASN A 152 -1.44 -30.36 -0.42
N PHE A 153 -1.86 -30.06 -1.66
CA PHE A 153 -2.71 -30.98 -2.41
C PHE A 153 -1.90 -32.10 -3.11
N CYS A 154 -1.10 -31.76 -4.12
CA CYS A 154 -0.29 -32.70 -4.87
C CYS A 154 0.96 -32.06 -5.47
N ARG A 155 1.86 -32.87 -6.04
CA ARG A 155 3.15 -32.40 -6.56
C ARG A 155 3.12 -31.99 -8.02
N THR A 156 2.26 -32.61 -8.85
CA THR A 156 2.23 -32.31 -10.28
C THR A 156 0.79 -32.18 -10.76
N VAL A 157 0.51 -31.13 -11.47
CA VAL A 157 -0.79 -30.89 -12.14
C VAL A 157 -0.54 -30.34 -13.54
N THR A 158 -1.25 -30.93 -14.50
CA THR A 158 -1.25 -30.48 -15.90
C THR A 158 -2.68 -30.17 -16.33
N PHE A 159 -2.91 -29.05 -16.98
CA PHE A 159 -4.20 -28.76 -17.62
C PHE A 159 -4.16 -29.25 -19.05
N GLU A 160 -5.13 -30.09 -19.42
CA GLU A 160 -5.26 -30.60 -20.77
C GLU A 160 -6.29 -29.81 -21.61
N ASP A 161 -7.12 -29.04 -20.96
CA ASP A 161 -8.09 -28.08 -21.51
C ASP A 161 -8.36 -26.99 -20.46
N ASP A 162 -9.29 -26.07 -20.70
CA ASP A 162 -9.79 -25.13 -19.68
C ASP A 162 -10.32 -25.93 -18.47
N VAL A 163 -9.93 -25.48 -17.27
CA VAL A 163 -10.19 -26.20 -16.03
C VAL A 163 -11.05 -25.39 -15.08
N ARG A 164 -12.06 -26.04 -14.51
CA ARG A 164 -12.81 -25.51 -13.39
C ARG A 164 -12.40 -26.24 -12.10
N ILE A 165 -12.04 -25.49 -11.05
CA ILE A 165 -11.75 -26.01 -9.70
C ILE A 165 -12.72 -25.38 -8.71
N THR A 166 -13.35 -26.19 -7.87
CA THR A 166 -14.34 -25.73 -6.90
C THR A 166 -14.08 -26.26 -5.49
N GLY A 167 -14.74 -25.70 -4.50
CA GLY A 167 -14.67 -26.22 -3.15
C GLY A 167 -15.48 -25.47 -2.13
N THR A 168 -15.62 -26.08 -0.94
CA THR A 168 -16.20 -25.46 0.26
C THR A 168 -15.14 -25.13 1.31
N GLU A 169 -13.89 -25.56 1.06
CA GLU A 169 -12.77 -25.40 1.97
C GLU A 169 -11.53 -24.90 1.22
N ARG A 170 -10.43 -24.71 1.91
CA ARG A 170 -9.14 -24.29 1.37
C ARG A 170 -8.51 -25.35 0.49
N LEU A 171 -8.00 -24.98 -0.70
CA LEU A 171 -7.18 -25.82 -1.57
C LEU A 171 -5.89 -25.10 -1.96
N ASP A 172 -4.73 -25.65 -1.59
CA ASP A 172 -3.43 -25.14 -1.99
C ASP A 172 -2.76 -26.03 -3.05
N PHE A 173 -2.34 -25.41 -4.12
CA PHE A 173 -1.23 -25.92 -4.93
C PHE A 173 0.06 -25.41 -4.30
N ARG A 174 0.63 -26.24 -3.43
CA ARG A 174 1.84 -25.88 -2.64
C ARG A 174 3.02 -26.72 -3.13
N TYR A 175 4.08 -26.03 -3.58
CA TYR A 175 5.25 -26.66 -4.21
C TYR A 175 4.87 -27.56 -5.39
N THR A 176 3.74 -27.30 -6.00
CA THR A 176 3.20 -28.07 -7.13
C THR A 176 3.91 -27.65 -8.42
N ALA A 177 4.39 -28.60 -9.19
CA ALA A 177 4.76 -28.36 -10.58
C ALA A 177 3.46 -28.26 -11.40
N LEU A 178 3.06 -27.04 -11.71
CA LEU A 178 1.82 -26.74 -12.43
C LEU A 178 2.14 -26.33 -13.87
N ASP A 179 1.61 -27.07 -14.84
CA ASP A 179 1.59 -26.66 -16.25
C ASP A 179 0.16 -26.40 -16.70
N MET A 180 -0.15 -25.14 -16.98
CA MET A 180 -1.48 -24.75 -17.46
C MET A 180 -1.62 -24.90 -18.97
N LYS A 181 -0.56 -25.20 -19.73
CA LYS A 181 -0.55 -25.27 -21.21
C LYS A 181 -1.25 -24.09 -21.92
N GLY A 182 -1.39 -22.95 -21.24
CA GLY A 182 -2.10 -21.77 -21.72
C GLY A 182 -3.62 -21.79 -21.52
N HIS A 183 -4.16 -22.85 -20.91
CA HIS A 183 -5.59 -23.02 -20.63
C HIS A 183 -6.06 -22.13 -19.48
N THR A 184 -7.36 -21.83 -19.48
CA THR A 184 -8.00 -21.00 -18.46
C THR A 184 -8.25 -21.80 -17.18
N LEU A 185 -7.92 -21.20 -16.03
CA LEU A 185 -8.36 -21.68 -14.72
C LEU A 185 -9.58 -20.90 -14.25
N THR A 186 -10.70 -21.58 -14.03
CA THR A 186 -11.87 -21.02 -13.35
C THR A 186 -11.95 -21.55 -11.92
N THR A 187 -12.02 -20.67 -10.92
CA THR A 187 -12.16 -21.07 -9.50
C THR A 187 -13.48 -20.60 -8.91
N SER A 188 -14.10 -21.46 -8.06
CA SER A 188 -15.35 -21.13 -7.35
C SER A 188 -15.39 -21.81 -5.99
N PHE A 189 -15.16 -21.04 -4.92
CA PHE A 189 -15.10 -21.52 -3.54
C PHE A 189 -16.11 -20.79 -2.67
N THR A 190 -16.82 -21.51 -1.76
CA THR A 190 -17.79 -20.89 -0.86
C THR A 190 -18.08 -21.78 0.36
N PRO A 191 -17.61 -21.44 1.59
CA PRO A 191 -16.49 -20.55 1.87
C PRO A 191 -15.17 -21.12 1.36
N GLY A 192 -14.06 -20.44 1.60
CA GLY A 192 -12.73 -20.91 1.24
C GLY A 192 -12.11 -20.18 0.08
N GLY A 193 -11.00 -20.71 -0.42
CA GLY A 193 -10.24 -20.09 -1.49
C GLY A 193 -9.27 -21.06 -2.14
N PHE A 194 -8.76 -20.63 -3.28
CA PHE A 194 -7.73 -21.32 -4.03
C PHE A 194 -6.38 -20.61 -3.86
N TYR A 195 -5.33 -21.36 -3.58
CA TYR A 195 -4.03 -20.81 -3.17
C TYR A 195 -2.91 -21.34 -4.06
N PHE A 196 -2.15 -20.43 -4.62
CA PHE A 196 -0.84 -20.73 -5.20
C PHE A 196 0.24 -20.44 -4.15
N VAL A 197 1.02 -21.45 -3.80
CA VAL A 197 1.97 -21.35 -2.69
C VAL A 197 3.35 -21.86 -3.08
N ALA A 198 4.34 -20.98 -3.16
CA ALA A 198 5.74 -21.31 -3.41
C ALA A 198 5.90 -22.28 -4.60
N LEU A 199 5.39 -21.88 -5.77
CA LEU A 199 5.39 -22.72 -6.97
C LEU A 199 5.76 -21.93 -8.22
N THR A 200 6.16 -22.65 -9.27
CA THR A 200 6.33 -22.12 -10.61
C THR A 200 5.21 -22.63 -11.52
N ILE A 201 4.50 -21.72 -12.20
CA ILE A 201 3.44 -22.03 -13.15
C ILE A 201 4.04 -22.00 -14.55
N ALA A 202 4.10 -23.16 -15.19
CA ALA A 202 4.47 -23.25 -16.59
C ALA A 202 3.28 -22.89 -17.49
N ASN A 203 3.57 -22.26 -18.63
CA ASN A 203 2.57 -21.91 -19.65
C ASN A 203 1.27 -21.36 -19.07
N MET A 204 1.38 -20.37 -18.20
CA MET A 204 0.25 -19.80 -17.47
C MET A 204 -0.82 -19.27 -18.42
N GLY A 205 -2.08 -19.64 -18.18
CA GLY A 205 -3.27 -19.17 -18.90
C GLY A 205 -4.00 -18.05 -18.16
N ASP A 206 -5.21 -17.74 -18.61
CA ASP A 206 -6.09 -16.81 -17.91
C ASP A 206 -6.65 -17.43 -16.62
N ILE A 207 -7.01 -16.58 -15.66
CA ILE A 207 -7.63 -17.04 -14.40
C ILE A 207 -8.94 -16.27 -14.19
N ALA A 208 -10.01 -17.00 -13.92
CA ALA A 208 -11.31 -16.47 -13.56
C ALA A 208 -11.70 -16.90 -12.14
N VAL A 209 -11.85 -15.94 -11.24
CA VAL A 209 -12.32 -16.17 -9.87
C VAL A 209 -13.80 -15.82 -9.80
N GLU A 210 -14.68 -16.82 -9.81
CA GLU A 210 -16.13 -16.60 -9.76
C GLU A 210 -16.64 -16.35 -8.35
N ARG A 211 -16.07 -17.04 -7.37
CA ARG A 211 -16.41 -16.92 -5.94
C ARG A 211 -15.22 -17.25 -5.06
N GLY A 212 -15.21 -16.70 -3.85
CA GLY A 212 -14.15 -16.93 -2.87
C GLY A 212 -12.93 -16.07 -3.12
N SER A 213 -11.76 -16.56 -2.78
CA SER A 213 -10.50 -15.84 -2.98
C SER A 213 -9.50 -16.64 -3.79
N LEU A 214 -8.70 -15.91 -4.55
CA LEU A 214 -7.43 -16.38 -5.10
C LEU A 214 -6.31 -15.80 -4.22
N GLU A 215 -5.42 -16.67 -3.72
CA GLU A 215 -4.29 -16.22 -2.92
C GLU A 215 -2.96 -16.58 -3.57
N PHE A 216 -2.04 -15.62 -3.55
CA PHE A 216 -0.63 -15.80 -3.86
C PHE A 216 0.17 -15.76 -2.57
N GLN A 217 0.79 -16.89 -2.23
CA GLN A 217 1.56 -17.04 -1.00
C GLN A 217 3.02 -17.39 -1.32
N SER A 218 3.97 -16.73 -0.64
CA SER A 218 5.40 -16.87 -0.86
C SER A 218 5.80 -16.49 -2.30
N SER A 219 6.84 -17.07 -2.88
CA SER A 219 7.23 -16.79 -4.27
C SER A 219 6.35 -17.63 -5.23
N VAL A 220 5.61 -16.97 -6.11
CA VAL A 220 4.91 -17.59 -7.23
C VAL A 220 5.50 -17.03 -8.51
N GLU A 221 6.07 -17.91 -9.34
CA GLU A 221 6.71 -17.59 -10.61
C GLU A 221 5.82 -17.99 -11.79
N GLY A 222 6.17 -17.55 -12.99
CA GLY A 222 5.43 -17.88 -14.21
C GLY A 222 4.36 -16.85 -14.59
N THR A 223 4.51 -15.61 -14.14
CA THR A 223 3.60 -14.51 -14.49
C THR A 223 3.79 -14.06 -15.95
N SER A 224 2.69 -13.73 -16.64
CA SER A 224 2.68 -13.26 -18.02
C SER A 224 1.83 -11.99 -18.16
N ALA A 225 2.37 -10.96 -18.79
CA ALA A 225 1.65 -9.71 -19.05
C ALA A 225 0.51 -9.88 -20.05
N ASP A 226 0.54 -10.95 -20.86
CA ASP A 226 -0.46 -11.21 -21.89
C ASP A 226 -1.69 -11.96 -21.36
N ARG A 227 -1.73 -12.24 -20.05
CA ARG A 227 -2.79 -13.01 -19.41
C ARG A 227 -3.61 -12.16 -18.47
N THR A 228 -4.85 -12.58 -18.27
CA THR A 228 -5.83 -11.84 -17.47
C THR A 228 -6.23 -12.64 -16.23
N VAL A 229 -6.28 -11.96 -15.10
CA VAL A 229 -6.92 -12.45 -13.87
C VAL A 229 -8.21 -11.66 -13.65
N THR A 230 -9.35 -12.32 -13.84
CA THR A 230 -10.67 -11.71 -13.67
C THR A 230 -11.29 -12.14 -12.35
N LEU A 231 -11.68 -11.16 -11.52
CA LEU A 231 -12.37 -11.36 -10.26
C LEU A 231 -13.82 -10.95 -10.40
N ALA A 232 -14.73 -11.91 -10.26
CA ALA A 232 -16.16 -11.64 -10.26
C ALA A 232 -16.57 -10.78 -9.04
N PRO A 233 -17.73 -10.12 -9.06
CA PRO A 233 -18.20 -9.33 -7.94
C PRO A 233 -18.18 -10.09 -6.61
N LYS A 234 -17.65 -9.44 -5.54
CA LYS A 234 -17.51 -9.98 -4.18
C LYS A 234 -16.45 -11.07 -4.00
N SER A 235 -15.69 -11.43 -5.02
CA SER A 235 -14.52 -12.28 -4.87
C SER A 235 -13.29 -11.50 -4.39
N GLY A 236 -12.22 -12.18 -4.01
CA GLY A 236 -11.04 -11.56 -3.45
C GLY A 236 -9.72 -12.00 -4.09
N LEU A 237 -8.76 -11.09 -4.06
CA LEU A 237 -7.36 -11.36 -4.35
C LEU A 237 -6.57 -11.16 -3.07
N THR A 238 -5.87 -12.21 -2.61
CA THR A 238 -5.15 -12.18 -1.36
C THR A 238 -3.67 -12.50 -1.55
N PHE A 239 -2.85 -11.94 -0.69
CA PHE A 239 -1.41 -12.14 -0.69
C PHE A 239 -0.96 -12.44 0.73
N TRP A 240 -0.18 -13.49 0.90
CA TRP A 240 0.40 -13.84 2.19
C TRP A 240 1.90 -14.09 2.02
N ASN A 241 2.71 -13.30 2.69
CA ASN A 241 4.16 -13.43 2.65
C ASN A 241 4.71 -13.48 1.20
N SER A 242 4.05 -12.77 0.29
CA SER A 242 4.34 -12.83 -1.14
C SER A 242 5.37 -11.79 -1.53
N THR A 243 6.38 -12.22 -2.30
CA THR A 243 7.36 -11.36 -2.99
C THR A 243 7.09 -11.29 -4.49
N SER A 244 6.01 -11.90 -4.95
CA SER A 244 5.69 -12.06 -6.37
C SER A 244 5.34 -10.73 -7.03
N TRP A 245 5.90 -10.49 -8.21
CA TRP A 245 5.55 -9.39 -9.09
C TRP A 245 4.59 -9.92 -10.14
N LEU A 246 3.30 -9.58 -10.02
CA LEU A 246 2.29 -10.04 -10.95
C LEU A 246 2.14 -9.02 -12.07
N THR A 247 2.50 -9.43 -13.29
CA THR A 247 2.45 -8.58 -14.50
C THR A 247 1.17 -8.73 -15.31
N HIS A 248 0.24 -9.58 -14.86
CA HIS A 248 -1.05 -9.80 -15.49
C HIS A 248 -1.90 -8.55 -15.60
N THR A 249 -2.85 -8.57 -16.52
CA THR A 249 -4.01 -7.68 -16.46
C THR A 249 -4.98 -8.19 -15.40
N PHE A 250 -5.29 -7.36 -14.41
CA PHE A 250 -6.27 -7.67 -13.38
C PHE A 250 -7.57 -6.93 -13.64
N VAL A 251 -8.67 -7.64 -13.66
CA VAL A 251 -10.01 -7.08 -13.81
C VAL A 251 -10.79 -7.35 -12.53
N PHE A 252 -11.13 -6.29 -11.81
CA PHE A 252 -11.84 -6.36 -10.54
C PHE A 252 -13.31 -6.00 -10.73
N GLY A 253 -14.20 -6.96 -10.53
CA GLY A 253 -15.64 -6.73 -10.48
C GLY A 253 -16.06 -5.90 -9.27
N ALA A 254 -17.28 -5.39 -9.28
CA ALA A 254 -17.78 -4.53 -8.22
C ALA A 254 -17.84 -5.23 -6.84
N GLY A 255 -17.32 -4.58 -5.81
CA GLY A 255 -17.31 -5.11 -4.44
C GLY A 255 -16.29 -6.22 -4.20
N THR A 256 -15.33 -6.40 -5.10
CA THR A 256 -14.16 -7.24 -4.87
C THR A 256 -13.25 -6.64 -3.79
N TYR A 257 -12.36 -7.46 -3.27
CA TYR A 257 -11.36 -6.98 -2.30
C TYR A 257 -9.95 -7.44 -2.68
N ILE A 258 -8.97 -6.61 -2.28
CA ILE A 258 -7.56 -6.97 -2.27
C ILE A 258 -7.13 -7.00 -0.81
N SER A 259 -6.53 -8.11 -0.38
CA SER A 259 -6.00 -8.27 0.96
C SER A 259 -4.52 -8.63 0.90
N ALA A 260 -3.72 -7.93 1.68
CA ALA A 260 -2.34 -8.31 1.93
C ALA A 260 -2.23 -8.72 3.40
N GLY A 261 -1.88 -9.99 3.65
CA GLY A 261 -1.71 -10.55 4.98
C GLY A 261 -0.25 -10.78 5.32
N ALA A 262 0.14 -10.60 6.57
CA ALA A 262 1.41 -10.99 7.13
C ALA A 262 1.32 -11.27 8.62
N ASP A 263 2.39 -11.87 9.13
CA ASP A 263 2.60 -12.04 10.55
C ASP A 263 2.54 -10.67 11.27
N PRO A 264 1.61 -10.47 12.22
CA PRO A 264 1.45 -9.18 12.90
C PRO A 264 2.63 -8.80 13.80
N PHE A 265 3.63 -9.66 13.95
CA PHE A 265 4.77 -9.45 14.85
C PHE A 265 6.04 -9.00 14.13
N ASN A 266 6.10 -8.98 12.81
CA ASN A 266 7.29 -8.55 12.09
C ASN A 266 7.05 -7.26 11.31
N LEU A 267 7.18 -6.12 11.99
CA LEU A 267 7.04 -4.77 11.42
C LEU A 267 8.17 -4.42 10.43
N GLU A 268 9.22 -5.23 10.37
CA GLU A 268 10.42 -4.98 9.57
C GLU A 268 10.45 -5.76 8.26
N GLU A 269 9.52 -6.69 8.03
CA GLU A 269 9.51 -7.48 6.80
C GLU A 269 9.02 -6.67 5.60
N THR A 270 9.97 -6.31 4.76
CA THR A 270 9.76 -5.75 3.43
C THR A 270 9.10 -6.73 2.44
N ASN A 271 8.87 -7.98 2.85
CA ASN A 271 8.47 -9.11 2.01
C ASN A 271 6.95 -9.29 1.85
N ASN A 272 6.13 -8.50 2.54
CA ASN A 272 4.68 -8.69 2.54
C ASN A 272 3.97 -7.65 1.66
N ARG A 273 4.36 -7.58 0.40
CA ARG A 273 3.82 -6.62 -0.56
C ARG A 273 3.02 -7.32 -1.63
N ALA A 274 1.75 -6.95 -1.76
CA ALA A 274 1.01 -7.26 -2.97
C ALA A 274 1.47 -6.32 -4.09
N ILE A 275 2.22 -6.80 -5.07
CA ILE A 275 2.70 -5.99 -6.18
C ILE A 275 1.99 -6.39 -7.46
N LEU A 276 1.07 -5.54 -7.94
CA LEU A 276 0.43 -5.67 -9.23
C LEU A 276 1.16 -4.74 -10.21
N ALA A 277 1.97 -5.33 -11.08
CA ALA A 277 2.82 -4.60 -12.02
C ALA A 277 2.18 -4.44 -13.41
N GLY A 278 1.16 -5.20 -13.71
CA GLY A 278 0.38 -5.10 -14.94
C GLY A 278 -0.77 -4.10 -14.86
N THR A 279 -1.63 -4.11 -15.87
CA THR A 279 -2.82 -3.25 -15.89
C THR A 279 -3.84 -3.70 -14.83
N VAL A 280 -4.40 -2.75 -14.10
CA VAL A 280 -5.47 -2.97 -13.13
C VAL A 280 -6.72 -2.23 -13.60
N ARG A 281 -7.75 -2.99 -13.96
CA ARG A 281 -9.05 -2.45 -14.35
C ARG A 281 -10.07 -2.63 -13.23
N LEU A 282 -10.71 -1.54 -12.84
CA LEU A 282 -11.70 -1.48 -11.77
C LEU A 282 -13.10 -1.31 -12.38
N ASP A 283 -13.87 -2.40 -12.49
CA ASP A 283 -15.25 -2.33 -13.01
C ASP A 283 -16.26 -1.83 -11.97
N GLY A 284 -15.81 -1.62 -10.74
CA GLY A 284 -16.57 -1.04 -9.63
C GLY A 284 -15.69 -0.80 -8.41
N PRO A 285 -16.26 -0.45 -7.26
CA PRO A 285 -15.50 -0.23 -6.03
C PRO A 285 -14.76 -1.48 -5.59
N VAL A 286 -13.47 -1.34 -5.30
CA VAL A 286 -12.59 -2.39 -4.78
C VAL A 286 -12.20 -2.06 -3.35
N SER A 287 -12.41 -2.99 -2.45
CA SER A 287 -12.09 -2.84 -1.04
C SER A 287 -10.65 -3.27 -0.76
N LEU A 288 -9.89 -2.41 -0.08
CA LEU A 288 -8.58 -2.76 0.45
C LEU A 288 -8.75 -3.28 1.87
N SER A 289 -8.48 -4.56 2.07
CA SER A 289 -8.50 -5.21 3.36
C SER A 289 -7.07 -5.59 3.73
N SER A 290 -6.35 -4.68 4.33
CA SER A 290 -5.01 -4.97 4.84
C SER A 290 -4.99 -4.83 6.35
N SER A 291 -4.35 -5.73 7.04
CA SER A 291 -4.00 -5.58 8.44
C SER A 291 -2.85 -4.56 8.56
N ARG A 292 -2.58 -4.11 9.76
CA ARG A 292 -1.57 -3.06 10.05
C ARG A 292 -0.30 -3.23 9.21
N ASN A 293 0.15 -2.12 8.59
CA ASN A 293 1.40 -1.99 7.82
C ASN A 293 1.51 -2.77 6.51
N HIS A 294 0.45 -3.42 6.02
CA HIS A 294 0.51 -4.11 4.75
C HIS A 294 0.32 -3.14 3.59
N GLN A 295 1.01 -3.42 2.50
CA GLN A 295 1.06 -2.55 1.34
C GLN A 295 0.52 -3.26 0.11
N VAL A 296 -0.45 -2.64 -0.54
CA VAL A 296 -0.85 -2.98 -1.91
C VAL A 296 -0.17 -1.98 -2.84
N GLN A 297 0.72 -2.46 -3.70
CA GLN A 297 1.46 -1.64 -4.66
C GLN A 297 0.90 -1.86 -6.06
N LEU A 298 0.39 -0.81 -6.67
CA LEU A 298 -0.07 -0.81 -8.06
C LEU A 298 0.99 -0.07 -8.88
N ARG A 299 1.83 -0.84 -9.56
CA ARG A 299 2.96 -0.31 -10.34
C ARG A 299 2.59 -0.09 -11.80
N GLY A 300 1.60 -0.82 -12.29
CA GLY A 300 1.07 -0.67 -13.64
C GLY A 300 0.01 0.42 -13.76
N TYR A 301 -0.64 0.43 -14.90
CA TYR A 301 -1.72 1.35 -15.23
C TYR A 301 -3.03 0.94 -14.54
N VAL A 302 -3.66 1.89 -13.84
CA VAL A 302 -4.94 1.66 -13.17
C VAL A 302 -6.04 2.42 -13.89
N THR A 303 -7.11 1.72 -14.30
CA THR A 303 -8.18 2.27 -15.12
C THR A 303 -9.57 1.76 -14.70
N GLY A 304 -10.62 2.31 -15.29
CA GLY A 304 -12.00 1.85 -15.14
C GLY A 304 -12.89 2.77 -14.34
N PRO A 305 -14.20 2.48 -14.28
CA PRO A 305 -15.19 3.31 -13.60
C PRO A 305 -15.12 3.21 -12.06
N GLY A 306 -14.47 2.19 -11.52
CA GLY A 306 -14.32 1.95 -10.09
C GLY A 306 -13.26 2.81 -9.43
N GLY A 307 -13.14 2.64 -8.13
CA GLY A 307 -12.14 3.26 -7.28
C GLY A 307 -11.79 2.34 -6.11
N PHE A 308 -11.01 2.84 -5.18
CA PHE A 308 -10.62 2.06 -4.01
C PHE A 308 -11.31 2.57 -2.75
N THR A 309 -11.78 1.62 -1.96
CA THR A 309 -12.26 1.87 -0.61
C THR A 309 -11.43 1.03 0.36
N GLY A 310 -11.14 1.52 1.54
CA GLY A 310 -10.36 0.75 2.48
C GLY A 310 -10.45 1.27 3.89
N GLY A 311 -10.23 0.39 4.85
CA GLY A 311 -10.25 0.73 6.26
C GLY A 311 -9.20 -0.02 7.05
N LYS A 312 -8.88 0.53 8.22
CA LYS A 312 -8.09 -0.10 9.28
C LYS A 312 -6.62 -0.41 8.98
N GLY A 313 -5.91 0.54 8.37
CA GLY A 313 -4.46 0.59 8.54
C GLY A 313 -3.63 0.05 7.38
N GLY A 314 -4.22 -0.21 6.22
CA GLY A 314 -3.50 -0.58 5.02
C GLY A 314 -2.94 0.60 4.23
N TRP A 315 -1.89 0.34 3.46
CA TRP A 315 -1.28 1.30 2.56
C TRP A 315 -1.55 0.95 1.11
N LEU A 316 -2.07 1.92 0.35
CA LEU A 316 -2.13 1.85 -1.10
C LEU A 316 -0.97 2.64 -1.70
N GLN A 317 -0.15 2.00 -2.52
CA GLN A 317 0.91 2.67 -3.27
C GLN A 317 0.54 2.72 -4.75
N LEU A 318 0.57 3.91 -5.32
CA LEU A 318 0.25 4.18 -6.72
C LEU A 318 1.50 4.73 -7.42
N ASN A 319 2.00 3.98 -8.38
CA ASN A 319 3.22 4.33 -9.12
C ASN A 319 2.95 4.86 -10.53
N GLY A 320 1.85 4.47 -11.16
CA GLY A 320 1.53 4.84 -12.53
C GLY A 320 1.26 6.35 -12.70
N PRO A 321 1.96 7.06 -13.60
CA PRO A 321 1.75 8.50 -13.79
C PRO A 321 0.52 8.85 -14.64
N THR A 322 -0.13 7.87 -15.25
CA THR A 322 -1.21 8.07 -16.23
C THR A 322 -2.47 7.29 -15.88
N ASN A 323 -2.70 7.03 -14.59
CA ASN A 323 -3.92 6.35 -14.14
C ASN A 323 -5.16 7.18 -14.50
N ASP A 324 -6.27 6.49 -14.82
CA ASP A 324 -7.51 7.15 -15.24
C ASP A 324 -8.79 6.57 -14.61
N PHE A 325 -8.67 5.82 -13.52
CA PHE A 325 -9.84 5.30 -12.80
C PHE A 325 -10.74 6.45 -12.27
N LYS A 326 -12.07 6.20 -12.22
CA LYS A 326 -13.08 7.27 -12.03
C LYS A 326 -13.75 7.27 -10.64
N GLY A 327 -13.66 6.18 -9.88
CA GLY A 327 -14.39 6.04 -8.62
C GLY A 327 -13.73 6.68 -7.39
N GLY A 328 -12.59 7.34 -7.56
CA GLY A 328 -11.88 8.00 -6.46
C GLY A 328 -11.22 7.05 -5.46
N LEU A 329 -10.75 7.64 -4.36
CA LEU A 329 -10.13 6.92 -3.25
C LEU A 329 -10.82 7.30 -1.95
N SER A 330 -11.26 6.31 -1.17
CA SER A 330 -11.81 6.51 0.18
C SER A 330 -11.11 5.57 1.15
N LEU A 331 -10.11 6.08 1.87
CA LEU A 331 -9.24 5.28 2.73
C LEU A 331 -9.35 5.72 4.19
N ALA A 332 -9.43 4.75 5.09
CA ALA A 332 -9.48 4.98 6.51
C ALA A 332 -8.32 4.29 7.24
N GLY A 333 -7.66 5.03 8.11
CA GLY A 333 -6.70 4.52 9.09
C GLY A 333 -7.37 4.10 10.40
N VAL A 334 -6.55 3.80 11.41
CA VAL A 334 -7.03 3.49 12.76
C VAL A 334 -7.11 4.79 13.57
N ALA A 335 -8.27 5.07 14.16
CA ALA A 335 -8.48 6.26 14.99
C ALA A 335 -7.42 6.36 16.11
N GLY A 336 -6.82 7.54 16.26
CA GLY A 336 -5.81 7.83 17.29
C GLY A 336 -4.34 7.70 16.84
N ASN A 337 -4.05 7.13 15.67
CA ASN A 337 -2.70 6.94 15.15
C ASN A 337 -2.60 7.28 13.65
N ALA A 338 -2.92 8.49 13.26
CA ALA A 338 -3.01 8.89 11.85
C ALA A 338 -1.71 8.70 11.05
N CYS A 339 -0.57 8.84 11.68
CA CYS A 339 0.71 8.83 10.97
C CYS A 339 1.29 7.44 10.68
N THR A 340 0.80 6.38 11.31
CA THR A 340 1.45 5.06 11.26
C THR A 340 0.56 3.91 10.78
N THR A 341 -0.73 4.14 10.53
CA THR A 341 -1.68 3.06 10.42
C THR A 341 -2.47 2.96 9.12
N GLY A 342 -2.03 3.62 8.08
CA GLY A 342 -2.61 3.47 6.75
C GLY A 342 -2.80 4.77 5.98
N GLY A 343 -2.99 4.63 4.68
CA GLY A 343 -3.16 5.76 3.78
C GLY A 343 -2.78 5.47 2.35
N VAL A 344 -2.40 6.51 1.63
CA VAL A 344 -1.95 6.41 0.24
C VAL A 344 -0.56 6.99 0.06
N VAL A 345 0.25 6.30 -0.74
CA VAL A 345 1.56 6.78 -1.19
C VAL A 345 1.53 6.94 -2.70
N VAL A 346 1.91 8.10 -3.21
CA VAL A 346 1.98 8.36 -4.64
C VAL A 346 3.42 8.62 -5.08
N TYR A 347 3.82 8.05 -6.20
CA TYR A 347 5.18 8.15 -6.73
C TYR A 347 5.30 9.07 -7.95
N ALA A 348 4.19 9.50 -8.51
CA ALA A 348 4.17 10.37 -9.68
C ALA A 348 2.94 11.29 -9.66
N ASN A 349 3.05 12.42 -10.33
CA ASN A 349 1.86 13.21 -10.68
C ASN A 349 0.97 12.39 -11.65
N GLY A 350 -0.35 12.44 -11.45
CA GLY A 350 -1.31 11.60 -12.20
C GLY A 350 -1.49 10.18 -11.65
N ALA A 351 -0.79 9.81 -10.56
CA ALA A 351 -1.04 8.55 -9.87
C ALA A 351 -2.46 8.47 -9.28
N ILE A 352 -2.99 9.60 -8.83
CA ILE A 352 -4.42 9.79 -8.55
C ILE A 352 -4.96 10.69 -9.66
N PRO A 353 -5.92 10.22 -10.47
CA PRO A 353 -6.48 11.05 -11.54
C PRO A 353 -7.22 12.26 -10.96
N LYS A 354 -6.89 13.47 -11.42
CA LYS A 354 -7.56 14.70 -10.95
C LYS A 354 -9.06 14.74 -11.28
N ASP A 355 -9.47 14.04 -12.34
CA ASP A 355 -10.86 13.90 -12.79
C ASP A 355 -11.46 12.53 -12.41
N GLY A 356 -10.81 11.82 -11.50
CA GLY A 356 -11.08 10.41 -11.14
C GLY A 356 -11.96 10.21 -9.90
N GLY A 357 -12.74 11.20 -9.49
CA GLY A 357 -13.48 11.18 -8.23
C GLY A 357 -12.66 11.68 -7.05
N ALA A 358 -13.30 11.94 -5.92
CA ALA A 358 -12.67 12.56 -4.78
C ALA A 358 -11.62 11.67 -4.09
N LEU A 359 -10.63 12.30 -3.48
CA LEU A 359 -9.77 11.70 -2.47
C LEU A 359 -10.34 11.97 -1.09
N ALA A 360 -10.78 10.94 -0.38
CA ALA A 360 -11.27 11.02 0.98
C ALA A 360 -10.35 10.22 1.92
N LEU A 361 -9.82 10.87 2.93
CA LEU A 361 -8.98 10.26 3.96
C LEU A 361 -9.60 10.45 5.34
N THR A 362 -9.75 9.35 6.08
CA THR A 362 -10.25 9.38 7.45
C THR A 362 -9.21 8.78 8.39
N ASN A 363 -8.67 9.58 9.31
CA ASN A 363 -7.59 9.17 10.24
C ASN A 363 -6.44 8.44 9.51
N ALA A 364 -6.00 8.99 8.39
CA ALA A 364 -5.06 8.36 7.47
C ALA A 364 -3.99 9.34 6.98
N ALA A 365 -2.98 8.82 6.28
CA ALA A 365 -1.91 9.64 5.74
C ALA A 365 -1.95 9.69 4.21
N PHE A 366 -1.59 10.84 3.66
CA PHE A 366 -1.18 11.03 2.28
C PHE A 366 0.33 11.28 2.22
N TRP A 367 1.04 10.43 1.50
CA TRP A 367 2.46 10.61 1.27
C TRP A 367 2.74 10.77 -0.22
N THR A 368 3.53 11.77 -0.58
CA THR A 368 4.06 11.86 -1.92
C THR A 368 5.57 11.60 -1.94
N TRP A 369 5.97 10.69 -2.84
CA TRP A 369 7.36 10.43 -3.19
C TRP A 369 7.64 10.90 -4.62
N ALA A 370 6.68 11.58 -5.22
CA ALA A 370 6.84 12.15 -6.53
C ALA A 370 7.97 13.21 -6.53
N PRO A 371 8.80 13.25 -7.58
CA PRO A 371 9.85 14.26 -7.70
C PRO A 371 9.31 15.66 -8.03
N THR A 372 8.01 15.77 -8.31
CA THR A 372 7.32 17.01 -8.67
C THR A 372 6.03 17.16 -7.88
N ALA A 373 5.39 18.32 -7.96
CA ALA A 373 4.09 18.55 -7.38
C ALA A 373 3.05 17.53 -7.90
N VAL A 374 2.13 17.12 -7.02
CA VAL A 374 1.06 16.16 -7.32
C VAL A 374 -0.27 16.91 -7.37
N ASP A 375 -0.99 16.75 -8.48
CA ASP A 375 -2.35 17.25 -8.64
C ASP A 375 -3.35 16.23 -8.09
N LEU A 376 -4.21 16.67 -7.18
CA LEU A 376 -5.26 15.86 -6.57
C LEU A 376 -6.64 16.33 -7.05
N PRO A 377 -7.63 15.44 -7.07
CA PRO A 377 -9.03 15.82 -7.20
C PRO A 377 -9.51 16.64 -5.98
N ASP A 378 -10.82 16.74 -5.80
CA ASP A 378 -11.39 17.21 -4.54
C ASP A 378 -10.87 16.37 -3.37
N PHE A 379 -10.36 17.05 -2.34
CA PHE A 379 -9.73 16.41 -1.20
C PHE A 379 -10.55 16.61 0.07
N THR A 380 -10.96 15.50 0.67
CA THR A 380 -11.65 15.48 1.96
C THR A 380 -10.76 14.83 3.02
N ALA A 381 -10.53 15.53 4.12
CA ALA A 381 -9.79 15.05 5.28
C ALA A 381 -10.71 14.97 6.51
N ASP A 382 -10.96 13.77 7.02
CA ASP A 382 -11.79 13.54 8.20
C ASP A 382 -10.96 13.02 9.37
N GLY A 383 -11.20 13.56 10.57
CA GLY A 383 -10.41 13.24 11.75
C GLY A 383 -8.96 13.72 11.65
N HIS A 384 -8.00 12.93 12.11
CA HIS A 384 -6.58 13.24 12.01
C HIS A 384 -6.02 12.74 10.67
N VAL A 385 -5.65 13.66 9.80
CA VAL A 385 -5.03 13.37 8.50
C VAL A 385 -3.68 14.06 8.40
N THR A 386 -2.68 13.36 7.87
CA THR A 386 -1.35 13.91 7.64
C THR A 386 -1.06 13.94 6.14
N VAL A 387 -0.57 15.07 5.65
CA VAL A 387 -0.11 15.29 4.27
C VAL A 387 1.38 15.60 4.30
N THR A 388 2.20 14.70 3.74
CA THR A 388 3.66 14.80 3.80
C THR A 388 4.32 14.34 2.51
N GLY A 389 5.58 14.68 2.33
CA GLY A 389 6.38 14.31 1.15
C GLY A 389 7.82 13.99 1.51
N ARG A 390 8.50 13.27 0.61
CA ARG A 390 9.89 12.85 0.82
C ARG A 390 10.93 13.61 0.01
N THR A 391 10.53 14.51 -0.85
CA THR A 391 11.45 15.30 -1.67
C THR A 391 11.31 16.77 -1.37
N ALA A 392 12.36 17.54 -1.55
CA ALA A 392 12.33 19.01 -1.38
C ALA A 392 11.36 19.69 -2.36
N GLN A 393 11.03 19.03 -3.46
CA GLN A 393 10.08 19.50 -4.46
C GLN A 393 8.66 18.96 -4.24
N ALA A 394 8.44 18.16 -3.19
CA ALA A 394 7.13 17.63 -2.87
C ALA A 394 6.15 18.77 -2.64
N ALA A 395 5.05 18.77 -3.35
CA ALA A 395 3.96 19.72 -3.22
C ALA A 395 2.65 19.06 -3.63
N VAL A 396 1.54 19.60 -3.18
CA VAL A 396 0.21 19.10 -3.53
C VAL A 396 -0.66 20.24 -4.04
N THR A 397 -1.33 20.01 -5.16
CA THR A 397 -2.38 20.91 -5.68
C THR A 397 -3.71 20.18 -5.61
N ALA A 398 -4.63 20.61 -4.75
CA ALA A 398 -5.98 20.05 -4.63
C ALA A 398 -6.99 20.93 -5.39
N GLN A 399 -8.01 20.33 -6.02
CA GLN A 399 -9.08 21.07 -6.67
C GLN A 399 -9.94 21.82 -5.62
N SER A 400 -10.30 21.14 -4.56
CA SER A 400 -10.92 21.75 -3.36
C SER A 400 -10.43 21.03 -2.10
N LEU A 401 -10.66 21.63 -0.94
CA LEU A 401 -10.32 21.05 0.35
C LEU A 401 -11.51 21.14 1.30
N VAL A 402 -11.91 19.99 1.83
CA VAL A 402 -12.89 19.90 2.92
C VAL A 402 -12.24 19.19 4.11
N LYS A 403 -12.28 19.81 5.29
CA LYS A 403 -11.81 19.21 6.54
C LYS A 403 -12.98 19.02 7.50
N THR A 404 -13.22 17.76 7.90
CA THR A 404 -14.26 17.37 8.86
C THR A 404 -13.65 16.69 10.09
N GLY A 405 -14.49 16.41 11.09
CA GLY A 405 -14.07 15.76 12.34
C GLY A 405 -13.14 16.61 13.20
N ASN A 406 -12.90 16.15 14.42
CA ASN A 406 -12.22 16.96 15.46
C ASN A 406 -10.69 16.90 15.42
N GLY A 407 -10.09 15.95 14.69
CA GLY A 407 -8.63 15.83 14.59
C GLY A 407 -8.01 16.88 13.67
N PRO A 408 -6.67 17.03 13.67
CA PRO A 408 -5.98 17.95 12.79
C PRO A 408 -5.86 17.40 11.35
N LEU A 409 -5.80 18.31 10.39
CA LEU A 409 -5.15 18.10 9.10
C LEU A 409 -3.75 18.71 9.20
N ASP A 410 -2.75 17.85 9.33
CA ASP A 410 -1.35 18.22 9.41
C ASP A 410 -0.73 18.28 8.01
N VAL A 411 -0.27 19.43 7.59
CA VAL A 411 0.30 19.65 6.27
C VAL A 411 1.77 20.04 6.39
N ALA A 412 2.64 19.12 5.96
CA ALA A 412 4.08 19.27 6.05
C ALA A 412 4.76 19.65 4.72
N LEU A 413 4.00 19.95 3.67
CA LEU A 413 4.51 20.31 2.35
C LEU A 413 3.70 21.48 1.74
N PRO A 414 4.20 22.13 0.67
CA PRO A 414 3.42 23.17 -0.02
C PRO A 414 2.08 22.64 -0.49
N LEU A 415 1.01 23.24 0.01
CA LEU A 415 -0.37 22.93 -0.38
C LEU A 415 -0.96 24.08 -1.18
N LYS A 416 -1.42 23.80 -2.39
CA LYS A 416 -2.18 24.73 -3.21
C LYS A 416 -3.62 24.23 -3.35
N VAL A 417 -4.59 25.06 -2.99
CA VAL A 417 -6.02 24.77 -3.20
C VAL A 417 -6.54 25.70 -4.27
N LEU A 418 -7.03 25.17 -5.38
CA LEU A 418 -7.50 25.94 -6.55
C LEU A 418 -8.92 26.47 -6.36
N GLY A 419 -9.79 25.69 -5.77
CA GLY A 419 -11.19 26.01 -5.48
C GLY A 419 -11.41 26.37 -4.02
N THR A 420 -12.52 25.90 -3.48
CA THR A 420 -12.93 26.21 -2.10
C THR A 420 -12.11 25.48 -1.05
N THR A 421 -11.87 26.16 0.06
CA THR A 421 -11.37 25.56 1.31
C THR A 421 -12.46 25.67 2.36
N ASP A 422 -12.95 24.54 2.88
CA ASP A 422 -14.02 24.49 3.87
C ASP A 422 -13.60 23.66 5.09
N ILE A 423 -13.31 24.32 6.18
CA ILE A 423 -12.89 23.73 7.45
C ILE A 423 -14.11 23.65 8.37
N GLN A 424 -14.77 22.50 8.36
CA GLN A 424 -16.00 22.23 9.11
C GLN A 424 -15.76 21.72 10.53
N GLY A 425 -14.54 21.25 10.84
CA GLY A 425 -14.18 20.74 12.16
C GLY A 425 -12.68 20.60 12.35
N GLY A 426 -12.22 20.57 13.59
CA GLY A 426 -10.83 20.34 13.97
C GLY A 426 -9.87 21.45 13.61
N THR A 427 -8.68 21.09 13.20
CA THR A 427 -7.55 22.02 12.97
C THR A 427 -7.00 21.84 11.56
N LEU A 428 -6.78 22.94 10.84
CA LEU A 428 -5.84 22.97 9.72
C LEU A 428 -4.50 23.51 10.26
N ARG A 429 -3.47 22.66 10.23
CA ARG A 429 -2.17 22.96 10.82
C ARG A 429 -1.06 22.74 9.80
N PHE A 430 -0.18 23.71 9.66
CA PHE A 430 1.03 23.58 8.88
C PHE A 430 2.18 23.13 9.79
N THR A 431 2.77 21.98 9.48
CA THR A 431 3.77 21.32 10.35
C THR A 431 5.15 21.25 9.71
N ALA A 432 5.31 21.81 8.51
CA ALA A 432 6.60 21.84 7.83
C ALA A 432 7.66 22.53 8.71
N ARG A 433 8.87 22.00 8.65
CA ARG A 433 10.01 22.53 9.39
C ARG A 433 11.09 22.96 8.42
N VAL A 434 11.80 24.01 8.78
CA VAL A 434 13.06 24.34 8.11
C VAL A 434 14.03 23.20 8.37
N PRO A 435 14.70 22.64 7.35
CA PRO A 435 15.65 21.57 7.55
C PRO A 435 16.71 21.96 8.56
N GLU A 436 16.81 21.22 9.63
CA GLU A 436 17.86 21.40 10.61
C GLU A 436 19.12 20.69 10.14
N ILE A 437 20.21 21.41 10.08
CA ILE A 437 21.53 20.84 9.76
C ILE A 437 22.12 20.29 11.04
N VAL A 438 22.40 18.99 11.04
CA VAL A 438 22.99 18.26 12.16
C VAL A 438 24.32 17.63 11.78
N PRO A 439 25.23 17.39 12.75
CA PRO A 439 26.45 16.63 12.52
C PRO A 439 26.16 15.20 12.05
N GLY A 440 27.04 14.66 11.20
CA GLY A 440 26.96 13.26 10.72
C GLY A 440 26.15 13.09 9.44
N LEU A 441 25.76 11.86 9.15
CA LEU A 441 25.00 11.48 7.96
C LEU A 441 23.71 10.78 8.36
N ASN A 442 22.66 10.95 7.57
CA ASN A 442 21.45 10.14 7.69
C ASN A 442 21.76 8.69 7.35
N TYR A 443 21.28 7.77 8.15
CA TYR A 443 21.54 6.35 8.01
C TYR A 443 20.24 5.58 7.76
N TYR A 444 20.31 4.67 6.79
CA TYR A 444 19.21 3.79 6.40
C TYR A 444 19.74 2.37 6.26
N PHE A 445 18.91 1.38 6.57
CA PHE A 445 19.27 -0.01 6.30
C PHE A 445 18.12 -0.78 5.66
N ASN A 446 18.48 -1.85 4.98
CA ASN A 446 17.53 -2.81 4.44
C ASN A 446 17.97 -4.21 4.87
N MET A 447 17.06 -4.96 5.48
CA MET A 447 17.21 -6.39 5.76
C MET A 447 16.40 -7.15 4.72
N GLY A 448 17.03 -7.70 3.72
CA GLY A 448 16.30 -8.40 2.66
C GLY A 448 17.19 -9.28 1.80
N THR A 449 16.55 -10.21 1.12
CA THR A 449 17.18 -11.02 0.09
C THR A 449 17.69 -10.10 -1.01
N ARG A 450 18.92 -10.39 -1.42
CA ARG A 450 19.64 -9.89 -2.57
C ARG A 450 18.73 -9.26 -3.64
N GLY A 451 18.44 -7.96 -3.53
CA GLY A 451 17.96 -7.21 -4.68
C GLY A 451 19.10 -7.13 -5.69
N SER A 452 18.82 -7.31 -6.96
CA SER A 452 19.78 -7.06 -8.03
C SER A 452 20.06 -5.56 -8.09
N VAL A 453 20.96 -5.10 -7.22
CA VAL A 453 21.52 -3.77 -7.36
C VAL A 453 22.40 -3.84 -8.61
N THR A 454 21.96 -3.20 -9.67
CA THR A 454 22.84 -2.93 -10.80
C THR A 454 23.84 -1.88 -10.33
N TRP A 455 25.08 -2.29 -10.24
CA TRP A 455 26.21 -1.54 -9.68
C TRP A 455 26.49 -0.17 -10.31
N SER A 456 25.77 0.20 -11.33
CA SER A 456 25.85 1.50 -11.98
C SER A 456 25.02 2.60 -11.31
N THR A 457 24.14 2.25 -10.38
CA THR A 457 23.27 3.22 -9.73
C THR A 457 23.21 2.97 -8.22
N VAL A 458 23.32 4.04 -7.44
CA VAL A 458 23.02 3.99 -6.01
C VAL A 458 21.57 3.51 -5.86
N PRO A 459 21.31 2.49 -5.02
CA PRO A 459 19.97 2.01 -4.79
C PRO A 459 19.05 3.17 -4.44
N SER A 460 17.83 3.14 -4.96
CA SER A 460 16.85 4.14 -4.60
C SER A 460 16.65 4.10 -3.09
N ARG A 461 16.78 5.24 -2.43
CA ARG A 461 16.48 5.42 -0.99
C ARG A 461 15.12 4.83 -0.56
N ALA A 462 14.17 4.78 -1.47
CA ALA A 462 12.87 4.16 -1.26
C ALA A 462 12.92 2.66 -0.89
N ALA A 463 14.04 1.98 -1.16
CA ALA A 463 14.24 0.59 -0.79
C ALA A 463 14.69 0.39 0.67
N PHE A 464 15.08 1.45 1.38
CA PHE A 464 15.65 1.38 2.72
C PHE A 464 14.66 1.86 3.78
N GLN A 465 14.68 1.22 4.92
CA GLN A 465 13.94 1.68 6.10
C GLN A 465 14.74 2.77 6.81
N GLU A 466 14.06 3.85 7.20
CA GLU A 466 14.63 4.87 8.04
C GLU A 466 14.70 4.35 9.48
N ILE A 467 15.92 4.23 10.06
CA ILE A 467 16.10 3.79 11.44
C ILE A 467 16.27 4.97 12.39
N ASP A 468 17.02 5.98 11.97
CA ASP A 468 17.33 7.12 12.81
C ASP A 468 17.50 8.37 11.95
N SER A 469 16.76 9.42 12.29
CA SER A 469 16.86 10.73 11.66
C SER A 469 17.88 11.65 12.33
N THR A 470 18.55 11.19 13.36
CA THR A 470 19.44 12.02 14.20
C THR A 470 20.89 12.00 13.79
N GLY A 471 21.18 11.89 12.51
CA GLY A 471 22.53 12.06 11.98
C GLY A 471 23.57 11.22 12.73
N VAL A 472 23.63 9.95 12.43
CA VAL A 472 24.67 9.11 13.03
C VAL A 472 26.01 9.51 12.45
N ALA A 473 26.87 10.01 13.31
CA ALA A 473 28.28 10.12 12.99
C ALA A 473 28.77 8.76 12.54
N TYR A 474 29.00 8.64 11.26
CA TYR A 474 29.62 7.52 10.58
C TYR A 474 29.58 6.16 11.32
N ALA A 475 28.91 5.30 10.75
CA ALA A 475 28.80 3.86 10.77
C ALA A 475 29.78 3.03 11.62
N TYR A 476 29.90 3.23 12.89
CA TYR A 476 30.82 2.33 13.58
C TYR A 476 30.40 1.79 14.92
N LYS A 477 29.34 2.25 15.53
CA LYS A 477 28.90 1.73 16.83
C LYS A 477 27.70 0.79 16.72
N GLY A 478 28.00 -0.51 16.82
CA GLY A 478 26.99 -1.51 17.14
C GLY A 478 26.15 -1.97 15.96
N TRP A 479 26.78 -2.21 14.85
CA TRP A 479 26.12 -2.81 13.70
C TRP A 479 25.48 -4.13 14.08
N PRO A 480 24.18 -4.30 13.89
CA PRO A 480 23.60 -5.61 13.86
C PRO A 480 24.01 -6.25 12.53
N TRP A 481 25.17 -6.90 12.49
CA TRP A 481 25.61 -7.65 11.34
C TRP A 481 24.74 -8.90 11.22
N GLY A 482 23.83 -8.84 10.27
CA GLY A 482 23.06 -9.97 9.80
C GLY A 482 23.44 -10.31 8.37
N VAL A 483 23.02 -11.50 7.95
CA VAL A 483 23.07 -11.95 6.57
C VAL A 483 22.17 -11.09 5.73
N ASN A 484 22.62 -10.68 4.54
CA ASN A 484 21.83 -9.90 3.59
C ASN A 484 21.40 -8.51 4.07
N MET A 485 22.32 -7.76 4.64
CA MET A 485 22.06 -6.37 5.03
C MET A 485 22.68 -5.39 4.04
N GLU A 486 21.93 -4.34 3.76
CA GLU A 486 22.33 -3.19 2.97
C GLU A 486 22.28 -1.94 3.82
N HIS A 487 23.30 -1.10 3.73
CA HIS A 487 23.43 0.14 4.47
C HIS A 487 23.56 1.31 3.52
N TYR A 488 22.88 2.38 3.81
CA TYR A 488 22.86 3.56 2.98
C TYR A 488 22.98 4.82 3.83
N TYR A 489 23.93 5.70 3.47
CA TYR A 489 24.17 6.95 4.16
C TYR A 489 24.01 8.11 3.20
N THR A 490 23.38 9.19 3.65
CA THR A 490 23.18 10.41 2.87
C THR A 490 23.44 11.65 3.70
N GLY A 491 23.88 12.70 3.05
CA GLY A 491 24.12 14.00 3.68
C GLY A 491 25.07 14.84 2.84
N TYR A 492 25.92 15.58 3.53
CA TYR A 492 26.89 16.44 2.89
C TYR A 492 28.26 16.24 3.53
N ILE A 493 29.28 16.30 2.69
CA ILE A 493 30.68 16.30 3.08
C ILE A 493 31.34 17.63 2.69
N ARG A 494 32.20 18.15 3.55
CA ARG A 494 33.02 19.30 3.22
C ARG A 494 34.27 18.86 2.49
N VAL A 495 34.35 19.13 1.20
CA VAL A 495 35.55 18.94 0.40
C VAL A 495 36.50 20.12 0.69
N PRO A 496 37.76 19.87 1.12
CA PRO A 496 38.70 20.94 1.46
C PRO A 496 39.04 21.83 0.25
N GLY A 497 39.37 23.09 0.50
CA GLY A 497 39.71 24.08 -0.53
C GLY A 497 38.77 25.30 -0.46
N GLU A 498 39.03 26.28 -1.33
CA GLU A 498 38.11 27.40 -1.52
C GLU A 498 36.90 26.96 -2.30
N GLU A 499 35.71 27.48 -1.95
CA GLU A 499 34.45 27.06 -2.54
C GLU A 499 34.47 27.19 -4.07
N GLY A 500 34.19 26.08 -4.76
CA GLY A 500 34.22 26.02 -6.22
C GLY A 500 35.55 25.59 -6.84
N GLU A 501 36.63 25.48 -6.08
CA GLU A 501 37.90 24.93 -6.57
C GLU A 501 37.81 23.44 -6.90
N SER A 502 38.68 23.02 -7.81
CA SER A 502 38.85 21.59 -8.15
C SER A 502 39.89 20.95 -7.23
N VAL A 503 39.49 19.90 -6.51
CA VAL A 503 40.36 19.14 -5.60
C VAL A 503 40.50 17.73 -6.12
N THR A 504 41.78 17.34 -6.41
CA THR A 504 42.06 15.96 -6.80
C THR A 504 42.44 15.16 -5.55
N CYS A 505 41.74 14.04 -5.33
CA CYS A 505 41.90 13.21 -4.16
C CYS A 505 41.81 11.72 -4.51
N ASN A 506 42.26 10.87 -3.58
CA ASN A 506 42.10 9.42 -3.68
C ASN A 506 41.14 8.93 -2.58
N PHE A 507 40.38 7.89 -2.91
CA PHE A 507 39.54 7.19 -1.95
C PHE A 507 39.96 5.76 -1.73
N MET A 508 39.75 5.26 -0.54
CA MET A 508 39.99 3.87 -0.17
C MET A 508 38.82 3.36 0.64
N THR A 509 38.35 2.17 0.32
CA THR A 509 37.29 1.51 1.09
C THR A 509 37.83 0.22 1.68
N SER A 510 37.51 -0.01 2.94
CA SER A 510 37.75 -1.27 3.65
C SER A 510 36.42 -1.89 4.03
N ILE A 511 35.89 -2.70 3.12
CA ILE A 511 34.54 -3.28 3.27
C ILE A 511 34.57 -4.71 2.76
N ALA A 512 33.84 -5.59 3.43
CA ALA A 512 33.92 -7.02 3.16
C ALA A 512 33.27 -7.44 1.83
N ARG A 513 32.34 -6.66 1.26
CA ARG A 513 31.55 -7.07 0.08
C ARG A 513 31.34 -5.94 -0.92
N ASP A 514 30.33 -5.14 -0.75
CA ASP A 514 29.90 -4.18 -1.76
C ASP A 514 29.92 -2.76 -1.20
N CYS A 515 30.45 -1.82 -1.96
CA CYS A 515 30.47 -0.42 -1.58
C CYS A 515 30.39 0.50 -2.79
N THR A 516 29.65 1.59 -2.64
CA THR A 516 29.68 2.71 -3.58
C THR A 516 29.72 4.01 -2.81
N VAL A 517 30.63 4.90 -3.16
CA VAL A 517 30.74 6.26 -2.62
C VAL A 517 30.59 7.25 -3.74
N ILE A 518 29.61 8.15 -3.63
CA ILE A 518 29.39 9.23 -4.59
C ILE A 518 29.42 10.56 -3.84
N ILE A 519 30.22 11.51 -4.33
CA ILE A 519 30.31 12.85 -3.77
C ILE A 519 30.14 13.86 -4.90
N GLY A 520 29.21 14.80 -4.75
CA GLY A 520 28.93 15.80 -5.79
C GLY A 520 28.56 15.22 -7.14
N GLY A 521 27.96 14.02 -7.17
CA GLY A 521 27.64 13.29 -8.39
C GLY A 521 28.81 12.50 -9.00
N VAL A 522 30.02 12.58 -8.41
CA VAL A 522 31.24 11.84 -8.86
C VAL A 522 31.31 10.53 -8.08
N THR A 523 31.44 9.40 -8.78
CA THR A 523 31.73 8.10 -8.15
C THR A 523 33.21 8.07 -7.69
N CYS A 524 33.39 8.13 -6.37
CA CYS A 524 34.69 8.21 -5.72
C CYS A 524 35.30 6.85 -5.42
N ALA A 525 34.47 5.88 -5.09
CA ALA A 525 34.83 4.50 -4.87
C ALA A 525 33.67 3.58 -5.23
N GLN A 526 34.00 2.46 -5.83
CA GLN A 526 33.01 1.43 -6.13
C GLN A 526 33.66 0.06 -6.03
N PHE A 527 33.04 -0.84 -5.32
CA PHE A 527 33.49 -2.21 -5.16
C PHE A 527 32.28 -3.17 -5.23
N ASP A 528 32.46 -4.27 -5.99
CA ASP A 528 31.48 -5.36 -6.13
C ASP A 528 32.22 -6.70 -5.97
N ASP A 529 31.76 -7.55 -5.06
CA ASP A 529 32.36 -8.85 -4.79
C ASP A 529 32.33 -9.82 -5.99
N ASN A 530 31.41 -9.62 -6.91
CA ASN A 530 31.25 -10.50 -8.07
C ASN A 530 31.90 -9.97 -9.37
N LYS A 531 32.34 -8.74 -9.37
CA LYS A 531 32.98 -8.11 -10.56
C LYS A 531 34.17 -7.30 -10.12
N ASN A 532 35.36 -7.68 -10.59
CA ASN A 532 36.57 -6.86 -10.42
C ASN A 532 36.35 -5.51 -11.10
N VAL A 533 35.88 -4.54 -10.36
CA VAL A 533 35.76 -3.17 -10.85
C VAL A 533 37.03 -2.42 -10.43
N LYS A 534 37.97 -2.33 -11.37
CA LYS A 534 39.18 -1.54 -11.36
C LYS A 534 40.12 -1.71 -10.14
N ASP A 535 41.26 -2.35 -10.41
CA ASP A 535 42.50 -2.34 -9.62
C ASP A 535 42.35 -2.65 -8.12
N ASN A 536 41.68 -3.73 -7.78
CA ASN A 536 41.51 -4.17 -6.42
C ASN A 536 42.74 -4.82 -5.85
N VAL A 537 43.29 -4.30 -4.77
CA VAL A 537 44.30 -4.98 -3.96
C VAL A 537 43.57 -5.74 -2.84
N VAL A 538 43.62 -7.06 -2.90
CA VAL A 538 43.10 -7.92 -1.83
C VAL A 538 44.19 -8.06 -0.76
N VAL A 539 43.90 -7.59 0.45
CA VAL A 539 44.76 -7.79 1.62
C VAL A 539 43.98 -8.54 2.67
N GLY A 540 44.15 -9.85 2.72
CA GLY A 540 43.44 -10.72 3.64
C GLY A 540 41.94 -10.79 3.33
N TRP A 541 41.11 -10.67 4.37
CA TRP A 541 39.65 -10.72 4.28
C TRP A 541 39.01 -9.36 4.01
N ALA A 542 39.76 -8.26 4.16
CA ALA A 542 39.31 -6.92 3.79
C ALA A 542 39.80 -6.61 2.40
N ARG A 543 38.90 -6.14 1.54
CA ARG A 543 39.26 -5.74 0.17
C ARG A 543 39.48 -4.25 0.14
N LEU A 544 40.64 -3.83 -0.28
CA LEU A 544 40.97 -2.45 -0.55
C LEU A 544 40.65 -2.15 -2.02
N SER A 545 39.63 -1.34 -2.23
CA SER A 545 39.43 -0.71 -3.53
C SER A 545 40.22 0.58 -3.54
N LEU A 546 41.29 0.62 -4.36
CA LEU A 546 42.00 1.83 -4.65
C LEU A 546 41.33 2.45 -5.88
N ALA A 547 40.51 3.46 -5.66
CA ALA A 547 39.94 4.20 -6.76
C ALA A 547 41.06 5.02 -7.46
N GLN A 548 40.94 5.22 -8.78
CA GLN A 548 41.72 6.22 -9.48
C GLN A 548 41.52 7.58 -8.82
N PRO A 549 42.53 8.48 -8.88
CA PRO A 549 42.30 9.84 -8.41
C PRO A 549 41.03 10.44 -9.02
N VAL A 550 40.21 11.04 -8.19
CA VAL A 550 38.99 11.72 -8.61
C VAL A 550 39.12 13.21 -8.37
N THR A 551 38.44 14.00 -9.19
CA THR A 551 38.38 15.43 -9.03
C THR A 551 36.98 15.81 -8.50
N LEU A 552 36.96 16.49 -7.36
CA LEU A 552 35.80 16.99 -6.70
C LEU A 552 35.80 18.53 -6.68
N THR A 553 34.63 19.11 -6.48
CA THR A 553 34.47 20.55 -6.23
C THR A 553 34.59 20.81 -4.73
N ALA A 554 35.47 21.72 -4.32
CA ALA A 554 35.62 22.15 -2.93
C ALA A 554 34.35 22.81 -2.40
N GLY A 555 34.15 22.75 -1.08
CA GLY A 555 32.97 23.21 -0.38
C GLY A 555 32.05 22.06 0.02
N TRP A 556 30.80 22.36 0.36
CA TRP A 556 29.84 21.36 0.76
C TRP A 556 29.27 20.63 -0.43
N GLN A 557 29.51 19.32 -0.50
CA GLN A 557 29.04 18.43 -1.57
C GLN A 557 28.09 17.37 -1.02
N PRO A 558 27.01 17.02 -1.73
CA PRO A 558 26.19 15.89 -1.35
C PRO A 558 27.01 14.60 -1.37
N ILE A 559 26.86 13.76 -0.36
CA ILE A 559 27.50 12.45 -0.26
C ILE A 559 26.46 11.36 -0.16
N TYR A 560 26.72 10.27 -0.88
CA TYR A 560 25.95 9.03 -0.84
C TYR A 560 26.93 7.87 -0.63
N VAL A 561 26.68 7.05 0.39
CA VAL A 561 27.44 5.87 0.66
C VAL A 561 26.52 4.67 0.73
N TYR A 562 26.81 3.68 -0.07
CA TYR A 562 26.14 2.38 -0.03
C TYR A 562 27.13 1.32 0.41
N MET A 563 26.71 0.41 1.27
CA MET A 563 27.48 -0.75 1.70
C MET A 563 26.56 -1.95 1.83
N GLY A 564 26.92 -3.09 1.21
CA GLY A 564 26.16 -4.32 1.22
C GLY A 564 26.93 -5.51 1.78
N ASN A 565 26.25 -6.38 2.53
CA ASN A 565 26.78 -7.67 2.97
C ASN A 565 25.83 -8.80 2.55
N HIS A 566 26.18 -9.50 1.48
CA HIS A 566 25.25 -10.43 0.82
C HIS A 566 25.52 -11.92 1.07
N TYR A 567 26.57 -12.34 1.81
CA TYR A 567 26.98 -13.73 1.58
C TYR A 567 27.40 -14.61 2.74
N ASP A 568 27.55 -14.23 3.98
CA ASP A 568 28.05 -15.21 4.96
C ASP A 568 27.52 -15.02 6.38
N ASN A 569 26.81 -16.05 6.86
CA ASN A 569 26.25 -16.13 8.21
C ASN A 569 27.29 -16.26 9.33
N THR A 570 28.56 -16.54 8.99
CA THR A 570 29.55 -16.97 9.97
C THR A 570 30.69 -16.00 10.19
N ARG A 571 30.78 -14.98 9.33
CA ARG A 571 31.92 -14.05 9.36
C ARG A 571 31.45 -12.61 9.35
N GLY A 572 31.21 -12.11 10.53
CA GLY A 572 31.15 -10.66 10.72
C GLY A 572 32.41 -9.99 10.13
N PRO A 573 32.40 -8.65 9.94
CA PRO A 573 33.56 -7.94 9.46
C PRO A 573 34.77 -8.27 10.31
N GLN A 574 35.78 -8.88 9.67
CA GLN A 574 37.04 -9.14 10.32
C GLN A 574 37.89 -7.87 10.24
N PRO A 575 38.34 -7.34 11.35
CA PRO A 575 39.24 -6.21 11.32
C PRO A 575 40.53 -6.58 10.53
N ASN A 576 40.88 -5.78 9.54
CA ASN A 576 42.13 -5.94 8.86
C ASN A 576 43.23 -5.26 9.65
N THR A 577 43.88 -6.03 10.51
CA THR A 577 44.99 -5.56 11.35
C THR A 577 46.23 -5.18 10.60
N ALA A 578 46.38 -5.56 9.31
CA ALA A 578 47.59 -5.29 8.52
C ALA A 578 47.75 -3.81 8.10
N LEU A 579 46.66 -3.03 8.13
CA LEU A 579 46.68 -1.62 7.73
C LEU A 579 46.44 -0.64 8.88
N GLY A 580 46.46 -1.09 10.11
CA GLY A 580 46.47 -0.27 11.32
C GLY A 580 45.17 0.52 11.61
N TRP A 581 44.68 1.28 10.66
CA TRP A 581 43.44 2.06 10.81
C TRP A 581 42.21 1.37 10.21
N VAL A 582 42.43 0.32 9.47
CA VAL A 582 41.40 -0.46 8.77
C VAL A 582 40.80 -1.54 9.68
N ALA A 583 41.22 -1.61 10.94
CA ALA A 583 40.57 -2.44 11.95
C ALA A 583 39.04 -2.13 12.06
N ASP A 584 38.67 -0.96 11.60
CA ASP A 584 37.30 -0.48 11.58
C ASP A 584 36.88 -0.32 10.12
N PHE A 585 35.91 -1.05 9.65
CA PHE A 585 35.31 -0.86 8.35
C PHE A 585 35.10 0.62 8.07
N GLY A 586 35.52 1.08 6.90
CA GLY A 586 35.36 2.49 6.64
C GLY A 586 35.83 2.94 5.27
N ILE A 587 35.62 4.20 5.04
CA ILE A 587 36.04 4.93 3.87
C ILE A 587 37.17 5.88 4.31
N GLY A 588 38.26 5.86 3.60
CA GLY A 588 39.37 6.79 3.77
C GLY A 588 39.56 7.67 2.56
N VAL A 589 40.00 8.89 2.78
CA VAL A 589 40.29 9.85 1.73
C VAL A 589 41.69 10.44 1.91
N ASP A 590 42.46 10.49 0.83
CA ASP A 590 43.67 11.29 0.73
C ASP A 590 43.39 12.54 -0.12
N TRP A 591 43.11 13.65 0.55
CA TRP A 591 42.76 14.92 -0.08
C TRP A 591 43.89 15.53 -0.93
N GLN A 592 45.10 14.98 -0.88
CA GLN A 592 46.22 15.47 -1.63
C GLN A 592 46.66 14.53 -2.75
N ALA A 593 45.94 13.43 -2.94
CA ALA A 593 46.24 12.40 -3.95
C ALA A 593 47.72 11.96 -3.99
N ARG A 594 48.38 11.85 -2.82
CA ARG A 594 49.85 11.65 -2.69
C ARG A 594 50.28 10.28 -3.15
N CYS A 595 49.56 9.24 -2.77
CA CYS A 595 49.92 7.87 -3.12
C CYS A 595 48.75 6.91 -2.93
N VAL A 596 48.40 6.21 -3.98
CA VAL A 596 47.24 5.29 -4.02
C VAL A 596 47.44 4.05 -3.14
N THR A 597 48.68 3.65 -2.86
CA THR A 597 48.98 2.39 -2.17
C THR A 597 49.38 2.54 -0.70
N ASN A 598 49.54 3.77 -0.21
CA ASN A 598 49.98 4.01 1.17
C ASN A 598 48.79 4.41 2.07
N ALA A 599 48.31 3.45 2.84
CA ALA A 599 47.21 3.65 3.76
C ALA A 599 47.40 4.79 4.78
N ALA A 600 48.64 5.12 5.11
CA ALA A 600 48.94 6.20 6.07
C ALA A 600 48.55 7.60 5.54
N HIS A 601 48.34 7.75 4.26
CA HIS A 601 47.90 9.02 3.66
C HIS A 601 46.40 9.25 3.71
N TYR A 602 45.62 8.21 4.03
CA TYR A 602 44.19 8.29 4.02
C TYR A 602 43.65 8.66 5.41
N ALA A 603 43.00 9.78 5.48
CA ALA A 603 42.19 10.14 6.67
C ALA A 603 40.86 9.39 6.63
N LYS A 604 40.44 8.92 7.79
CA LYS A 604 39.10 8.36 7.91
C LYS A 604 38.05 9.43 7.60
N LEU A 605 37.01 9.04 6.83
CA LEU A 605 35.81 9.82 6.67
C LEU A 605 34.98 9.72 7.97
N LEU A 606 35.42 10.36 9.04
CA LEU A 606 34.78 10.43 10.32
C LEU A 606 34.38 11.88 10.58
N ASP A 607 33.13 12.07 11.01
CA ASP A 607 32.71 13.34 11.56
C ASP A 607 33.34 13.51 12.96
N PRO A 608 33.98 14.65 13.27
CA PRO A 608 34.41 14.97 14.62
C PRO A 608 33.25 15.16 15.59
N GLY A 609 32.00 15.12 15.14
CA GLY A 609 30.80 15.27 15.95
C GLY A 609 30.31 16.71 16.08
N ASP A 610 30.94 17.64 15.39
CA ASP A 610 30.62 19.09 15.40
C ASP A 610 29.99 19.58 14.10
N GLY A 611 29.78 18.69 13.10
CA GLY A 611 29.23 19.05 11.80
C GLY A 611 30.15 19.86 10.90
N SER A 612 31.43 19.98 11.25
CA SER A 612 32.40 20.74 10.45
C SER A 612 32.81 20.01 9.17
N PHE A 613 32.68 18.70 9.15
CA PHE A 613 33.13 17.86 8.06
C PHE A 613 32.02 17.04 7.41
N LEU A 614 31.18 16.39 8.20
CA LEU A 614 29.96 15.70 7.75
C LEU A 614 28.76 16.36 8.39
N ARG A 615 27.75 16.61 7.58
CA ARG A 615 26.47 17.09 8.09
C ARG A 615 25.31 16.45 7.33
N ALA A 616 24.26 16.23 8.01
CA ALA A 616 23.01 15.85 7.42
C ALA A 616 22.01 16.99 7.56
N THR A 617 21.15 17.10 6.60
CA THR A 617 19.87 17.70 6.85
C THR A 617 19.05 16.63 7.55
N LEU A 618 18.49 16.91 8.74
CA LEU A 618 17.48 16.03 9.30
C LEU A 618 16.43 15.84 8.21
N GLU A 619 16.46 14.67 7.60
CA GLU A 619 15.46 14.29 6.63
C GLU A 619 14.20 13.91 7.41
N ALA A 620 13.66 14.90 8.10
CA ALA A 620 12.30 14.78 8.57
C ALA A 620 11.43 14.47 7.36
N LYS A 621 10.41 13.66 7.55
CA LYS A 621 9.28 13.50 6.63
C LYS A 621 8.72 14.85 6.15
N ASP A 622 9.19 15.92 6.70
CA ASP A 622 8.77 17.30 6.62
C ASP A 622 9.83 18.22 5.97
N GLN A 623 10.74 17.67 5.15
CA GLN A 623 11.70 18.50 4.42
C GLN A 623 10.99 19.45 3.47
N MET A 624 11.34 20.72 3.59
CA MET A 624 10.86 21.74 2.68
C MET A 624 12.02 22.61 2.18
N ASP A 625 11.90 23.12 0.97
CA ASP A 625 12.69 24.25 0.53
C ASP A 625 12.07 25.53 1.08
N PRO A 626 12.73 26.25 2.03
CA PRO A 626 12.17 27.45 2.61
C PRO A 626 11.87 28.54 1.58
N ALA A 627 12.55 28.55 0.44
CA ALA A 627 12.37 29.54 -0.60
C ALA A 627 11.09 29.31 -1.42
N THR A 628 10.68 28.06 -1.57
CA THR A 628 9.55 27.68 -2.43
C THR A 628 8.32 27.19 -1.64
N TRP A 629 8.49 26.85 -0.36
CA TRP A 629 7.41 26.33 0.46
C TRP A 629 6.41 27.44 0.82
N ARG A 630 5.23 27.38 0.25
CA ARG A 630 4.13 28.32 0.54
C ARG A 630 2.78 27.64 0.36
N PRO A 631 1.90 27.61 1.37
CA PRO A 631 0.50 27.29 1.14
C PRO A 631 -0.17 28.40 0.33
N THR A 632 -1.00 28.02 -0.61
CA THR A 632 -1.69 28.95 -1.51
C THR A 632 -3.16 28.57 -1.63
N PHE A 633 -4.05 29.51 -1.33
CA PHE A 633 -5.48 29.36 -1.50
C PHE A 633 -5.95 30.30 -2.62
N ALA A 634 -6.46 29.74 -3.71
CA ALA A 634 -6.94 30.55 -4.82
C ALA A 634 -8.43 30.89 -4.73
N GLY A 635 -9.20 30.04 -4.05
CA GLY A 635 -10.63 30.19 -3.83
C GLY A 635 -11.02 30.62 -2.41
N PRO A 636 -12.32 30.79 -2.15
CA PRO A 636 -12.84 31.18 -0.85
C PRO A 636 -12.44 30.22 0.27
N ALA A 637 -12.14 30.76 1.46
CA ALA A 637 -11.86 29.99 2.66
C ALA A 637 -12.97 30.19 3.69
N ALA A 638 -13.58 29.08 4.12
CA ALA A 638 -14.64 29.04 5.12
C ALA A 638 -14.21 28.19 6.32
N PHE A 639 -14.52 28.67 7.51
CA PHE A 639 -14.19 28.03 8.78
C PHE A 639 -15.42 27.96 9.68
N ALA A 640 -15.77 26.78 10.14
CA ALA A 640 -16.85 26.63 11.13
C ALA A 640 -16.39 27.15 12.49
N THR A 641 -17.36 27.47 13.32
CA THR A 641 -17.15 27.95 14.69
C THR A 641 -16.27 26.97 15.49
N GLY A 642 -15.23 27.50 16.14
CA GLY A 642 -14.32 26.72 16.97
C GLY A 642 -13.28 25.90 16.23
N THR A 643 -13.22 25.99 14.89
CA THR A 643 -12.14 25.41 14.12
C THR A 643 -10.85 26.20 14.31
N VAL A 644 -9.71 25.55 14.16
CA VAL A 644 -8.38 26.15 14.37
C VAL A 644 -7.63 26.25 13.06
N LEU A 645 -7.06 27.41 12.77
CA LEU A 645 -6.06 27.63 11.76
C LEU A 645 -4.72 27.90 12.44
N ASP A 646 -3.84 26.90 12.39
CA ASP A 646 -2.49 26.93 12.96
C ASP A 646 -1.47 27.22 11.85
N VAL A 647 -0.92 28.45 11.88
CA VAL A 647 -0.13 28.98 10.76
C VAL A 647 1.34 28.56 10.83
N ASN A 648 1.84 28.20 11.99
CA ASN A 648 3.25 27.90 12.22
C ASN A 648 4.20 29.07 11.87
N ASP A 649 4.36 30.00 12.80
CA ASP A 649 5.12 31.24 12.66
C ASP A 649 6.63 31.09 12.43
N THR A 650 7.15 29.87 12.61
CA THR A 650 8.56 29.57 12.34
C THR A 650 8.86 29.44 10.84
N LEU A 651 7.85 29.47 9.99
CA LEU A 651 8.00 29.30 8.55
C LEU A 651 8.15 30.63 7.81
N PRO A 652 8.97 30.67 6.74
CA PRO A 652 9.30 31.92 6.04
C PRO A 652 8.16 32.49 5.17
N TYR A 653 7.01 31.79 5.10
CA TYR A 653 5.88 32.24 4.28
C TYR A 653 4.88 33.14 5.00
N THR A 654 5.06 33.43 6.27
CA THR A 654 4.14 34.29 7.00
C THR A 654 4.19 35.75 6.48
N PRO A 655 3.06 36.44 6.32
CA PRO A 655 1.70 36.00 6.63
C PRO A 655 1.12 35.01 5.64
N LEU A 656 0.24 34.14 6.14
CA LEU A 656 -0.62 33.29 5.30
C LEU A 656 -1.68 34.17 4.63
N VAL A 657 -1.87 34.01 3.33
CA VAL A 657 -2.85 34.82 2.58
C VAL A 657 -4.09 33.99 2.25
N LEU A 658 -5.26 34.43 2.72
CA LEU A 658 -6.56 33.90 2.36
C LEU A 658 -7.25 34.85 1.37
N PRO A 659 -7.78 34.38 0.24
CA PRO A 659 -8.52 35.24 -0.71
C PRO A 659 -9.74 35.90 -0.07
N SER A 660 -10.48 35.16 0.75
CA SER A 660 -11.60 35.65 1.55
C SER A 660 -11.70 34.88 2.85
N LEU A 661 -12.45 35.40 3.80
CA LEU A 661 -12.70 34.75 5.09
C LEU A 661 -14.21 34.67 5.34
N THR A 662 -14.71 33.45 5.54
CA THR A 662 -16.06 33.18 6.03
C THR A 662 -15.96 32.42 7.35
N GLY A 663 -16.72 32.88 8.38
CA GLY A 663 -16.76 32.24 9.68
C GLY A 663 -15.78 32.80 10.71
N VAL A 664 -15.60 32.07 11.81
CA VAL A 664 -14.93 32.54 13.04
C VAL A 664 -13.91 31.50 13.55
N PRO A 665 -12.78 31.30 12.84
CA PRO A 665 -11.74 30.38 13.31
C PRO A 665 -11.00 30.93 14.54
N VAL A 666 -10.28 30.01 15.22
CA VAL A 666 -9.21 30.35 16.15
C VAL A 666 -7.91 30.43 15.35
N LEU A 667 -7.28 31.59 15.32
CA LEU A 667 -6.00 31.80 14.67
C LEU A 667 -4.88 31.65 15.70
N THR A 668 -3.91 30.79 15.38
CA THR A 668 -2.79 30.50 16.28
C THR A 668 -1.48 30.40 15.51
N ASN A 669 -0.37 30.73 16.20
CA ASN A 669 1.01 30.56 15.73
C ASN A 669 1.29 31.26 14.39
N GLY A 670 0.88 32.52 14.25
CA GLY A 670 1.36 33.33 13.13
C GLY A 670 0.38 34.38 12.58
N ALA A 671 0.77 34.96 11.46
CA ALA A 671 0.05 36.05 10.82
C ALA A 671 -0.81 35.56 9.66
N VAL A 672 -2.05 36.01 9.59
CA VAL A 672 -2.99 35.78 8.50
C VAL A 672 -3.37 37.09 7.85
N THR A 673 -3.33 37.18 6.54
CA THR A 673 -3.84 38.29 5.75
C THR A 673 -5.01 37.81 4.90
N VAL A 674 -6.14 38.53 4.96
CA VAL A 674 -7.30 38.31 4.10
C VAL A 674 -7.23 39.30 2.94
N ALA A 675 -7.26 38.82 1.70
CA ALA A 675 -7.17 39.68 0.52
C ALA A 675 -8.47 40.48 0.26
N SER A 676 -9.61 39.97 0.72
CA SER A 676 -10.91 40.63 0.63
C SER A 676 -11.09 41.65 1.77
N SER A 677 -11.71 42.79 1.47
CA SER A 677 -12.17 43.75 2.48
C SER A 677 -13.51 43.34 3.12
N THR A 678 -14.06 42.17 2.72
CA THR A 678 -15.32 41.64 3.29
C THR A 678 -15.03 40.42 4.13
N TRP A 679 -15.51 40.43 5.37
CA TRP A 679 -15.55 39.28 6.26
C TRP A 679 -16.99 38.78 6.37
N THR A 680 -17.22 37.55 5.97
CA THR A 680 -18.57 36.98 5.92
C THR A 680 -18.86 36.12 7.16
N LEU A 681 -20.04 36.32 7.77
CA LEU A 681 -20.50 35.60 8.95
C LEU A 681 -21.78 34.81 8.64
N ARG A 682 -21.84 33.55 9.03
CA ARG A 682 -23.05 32.74 9.02
C ARG A 682 -23.81 32.92 10.34
N GLU A 683 -25.13 32.68 10.33
CA GLU A 683 -25.95 32.71 11.55
C GLU A 683 -25.36 31.81 12.66
N ALA A 684 -24.94 30.58 12.30
CA ALA A 684 -24.36 29.64 13.25
C ALA A 684 -23.04 30.14 13.88
N ASP A 685 -22.24 30.91 13.14
CA ASP A 685 -20.99 31.49 13.64
C ASP A 685 -21.27 32.56 14.74
N VAL A 686 -22.36 33.31 14.57
CA VAL A 686 -22.74 34.38 15.50
C VAL A 686 -23.49 33.81 16.70
N ARG A 687 -24.55 33.00 16.47
CA ARG A 687 -25.38 32.47 17.55
C ARG A 687 -24.66 31.39 18.38
N GLY A 688 -23.61 30.80 17.86
CA GLY A 688 -22.72 29.88 18.59
C GLY A 688 -21.95 30.54 19.73
N GLY A 689 -21.88 31.89 19.75
CA GLY A 689 -21.27 32.70 20.82
C GLY A 689 -19.76 32.53 20.97
N VAL A 690 -19.09 31.85 20.01
CA VAL A 690 -17.63 31.67 19.99
C VAL A 690 -17.06 32.59 18.90
N PRO A 691 -16.32 33.64 19.29
CA PRO A 691 -15.77 34.59 18.34
C PRO A 691 -14.60 34.02 17.54
N LEU A 692 -14.29 34.65 16.40
CA LEU A 692 -12.96 34.55 15.80
C LEU A 692 -11.95 34.94 16.89
N THR A 693 -11.05 34.04 17.22
CA THR A 693 -10.09 34.24 18.29
C THR A 693 -8.67 34.39 17.74
N ILE A 694 -7.99 35.49 18.07
CA ILE A 694 -6.59 35.71 17.73
C ILE A 694 -5.77 35.45 19.00
N THR A 695 -4.98 34.38 19.00
CA THR A 695 -4.16 33.98 20.17
C THR A 695 -2.90 34.87 20.26
N ALA A 696 -2.22 34.83 21.40
CA ALA A 696 -0.96 35.55 21.60
C ALA A 696 0.07 35.14 20.52
N GLY A 697 0.80 36.13 20.00
CA GLY A 697 1.76 35.91 18.90
C GLY A 697 1.13 35.78 17.52
N SER A 698 -0.21 35.83 17.42
CA SER A 698 -0.92 35.76 16.14
C SER A 698 -1.48 37.11 15.73
N SER A 699 -1.71 37.30 14.44
CA SER A 699 -2.33 38.53 13.91
C SER A 699 -3.25 38.25 12.73
N LEU A 700 -4.22 39.16 12.54
CA LEU A 700 -5.13 39.17 11.41
C LEU A 700 -5.09 40.53 10.74
N ALA A 701 -4.85 40.57 9.44
CA ALA A 701 -4.85 41.79 8.65
C ALA A 701 -5.83 41.68 7.46
N PHE A 702 -6.33 42.84 7.05
CA PHE A 702 -7.16 43.02 5.86
C PHE A 702 -6.53 44.07 4.94
N PRO A 703 -7.00 44.26 3.70
CA PRO A 703 -6.55 45.34 2.85
C PRO A 703 -6.74 46.71 3.52
N ALA A 704 -5.97 47.71 3.09
CA ALA A 704 -6.10 49.08 3.60
C ALA A 704 -7.55 49.60 3.46
N GLY A 705 -8.07 50.19 4.52
CA GLY A 705 -9.43 50.74 4.59
C GLY A 705 -10.32 50.06 5.63
N ALA A 706 -11.62 50.27 5.49
CA ALA A 706 -12.60 49.65 6.39
C ALA A 706 -12.94 48.20 5.97
N VAL A 707 -13.05 47.33 6.95
CA VAL A 707 -13.48 45.93 6.75
C VAL A 707 -15.01 45.90 6.85
N THR A 708 -15.66 45.38 5.81
CA THR A 708 -17.12 45.18 5.82
C THR A 708 -17.44 43.82 6.43
N VAL A 709 -18.12 43.79 7.55
CA VAL A 709 -18.70 42.59 8.14
C VAL A 709 -20.07 42.37 7.51
N ALA A 710 -20.24 41.26 6.77
CA ALA A 710 -21.45 40.95 6.03
C ALA A 710 -22.06 39.59 6.49
N PRO A 711 -23.38 39.47 6.58
CA PRO A 711 -24.00 38.14 6.77
C PRO A 711 -23.90 37.34 5.47
N ALA A 712 -23.74 36.04 5.60
CA ALA A 712 -23.83 35.10 4.47
C ALA A 712 -25.27 35.04 3.93
N ASP A 713 -26.25 35.21 4.82
CA ASP A 713 -27.68 35.36 4.53
C ASP A 713 -28.24 36.42 5.51
N ALA A 714 -28.85 37.44 5.00
CA ALA A 714 -29.39 38.56 5.83
C ALA A 714 -30.70 38.19 6.55
N ALA A 715 -31.41 37.17 6.15
CA ALA A 715 -32.73 36.83 6.65
C ALA A 715 -32.78 36.61 8.19
N TRP A 716 -31.71 36.00 8.75
CA TRP A 716 -31.65 35.80 10.20
C TRP A 716 -31.44 37.09 10.98
N MET A 717 -30.73 38.07 10.39
CA MET A 717 -30.55 39.38 10.98
C MET A 717 -31.83 40.21 10.98
N GLU A 718 -32.61 40.08 9.90
CA GLU A 718 -33.93 40.75 9.78
C GLU A 718 -34.98 40.16 10.70
N ALA A 719 -34.89 38.82 10.96
CA ALA A 719 -35.79 38.11 11.83
C ALA A 719 -35.55 38.32 13.34
N GLU A 720 -34.42 38.94 13.72
CA GLU A 720 -34.09 39.18 15.14
C GLU A 720 -35.01 40.24 15.75
N THR A 721 -35.72 39.87 16.82
CA THR A 721 -36.67 40.74 17.52
C THR A 721 -36.24 41.10 18.95
N GLY A 722 -35.11 40.53 19.42
CA GLY A 722 -34.59 40.74 20.77
C GLY A 722 -33.41 41.72 20.80
N SER A 723 -33.09 42.22 21.99
CA SER A 723 -31.81 42.87 22.22
C SER A 723 -30.77 41.79 22.52
N VAL A 724 -29.83 41.65 21.65
CA VAL A 724 -28.78 40.61 21.74
C VAL A 724 -27.40 41.20 21.43
N SER A 725 -26.37 40.63 22.01
CA SER A 725 -24.96 41.01 21.77
C SER A 725 -24.14 39.75 21.64
N TYR A 726 -23.46 39.60 20.51
CA TYR A 726 -22.64 38.45 20.19
C TYR A 726 -21.19 38.86 19.99
N PRO A 727 -20.23 38.23 20.67
CA PRO A 727 -18.82 38.41 20.35
C PRO A 727 -18.52 37.76 19.00
N ILE A 728 -17.97 38.50 18.07
CA ILE A 728 -17.59 38.01 16.74
C ILE A 728 -16.09 37.95 16.51
N LEU A 729 -15.31 38.76 17.24
CA LEU A 729 -13.87 38.71 17.23
C LEU A 729 -13.32 39.00 18.62
N THR A 730 -12.31 38.24 19.05
CA THR A 730 -11.57 38.49 20.30
C THR A 730 -10.08 38.30 20.04
N ALA A 731 -9.27 39.22 20.55
CA ALA A 731 -7.82 39.05 20.60
C ALA A 731 -7.37 38.87 22.06
N THR A 732 -6.42 37.95 22.28
CA THR A 732 -5.89 37.69 23.63
C THR A 732 -5.08 38.89 24.16
N ASP A 733 -4.58 39.74 23.25
CA ASP A 733 -3.79 40.90 23.56
C ASP A 733 -4.26 42.09 22.68
N ALA A 734 -4.18 43.31 23.22
CA ALA A 734 -4.63 44.51 22.51
C ALA A 734 -3.84 44.80 21.24
N ALA A 735 -2.56 44.39 21.19
CA ALA A 735 -1.71 44.55 20.01
C ALA A 735 -2.08 43.58 18.87
N ALA A 736 -2.67 42.43 19.20
CA ALA A 736 -3.13 41.43 18.22
C ALA A 736 -4.50 41.81 17.61
N PHE A 737 -5.23 42.76 18.20
CA PHE A 737 -6.50 43.23 17.64
C PHE A 737 -6.26 43.95 16.32
N PRO A 738 -6.97 43.60 15.21
CA PRO A 738 -6.76 44.23 13.92
C PRO A 738 -6.91 45.73 13.95
N ALA A 739 -5.95 46.47 13.37
CA ALA A 739 -5.93 47.94 13.35
C ALA A 739 -6.92 48.57 12.34
N HIS A 740 -7.86 47.78 11.82
CA HIS A 740 -8.85 48.20 10.83
C HIS A 740 -10.12 48.78 11.47
N ALA A 741 -10.77 49.70 10.77
CA ALA A 741 -12.13 50.07 11.08
C ALA A 741 -13.09 48.99 10.55
N PHE A 742 -13.97 48.47 11.40
CA PHE A 742 -15.00 47.52 11.02
C PHE A 742 -16.33 48.26 10.76
N THR A 743 -16.97 47.93 9.66
CA THR A 743 -18.31 48.44 9.29
C THR A 743 -19.24 47.30 8.93
N LEU A 744 -20.52 47.45 9.20
CA LEU A 744 -21.53 46.46 8.77
C LEU A 744 -21.93 46.68 7.31
N ALA A 745 -22.28 45.60 6.63
CA ALA A 745 -22.95 45.63 5.35
C ALA A 745 -24.32 46.39 5.45
N PRO A 746 -24.78 47.03 4.35
CA PRO A 746 -25.98 47.87 4.38
C PRO A 746 -27.22 47.15 4.90
N GLU A 747 -27.43 45.88 4.54
CA GLU A 747 -28.57 45.05 4.96
C GLU A 747 -28.57 44.81 6.47
N ALA A 748 -27.41 44.54 7.06
CA ALA A 748 -27.30 44.36 8.52
C ALA A 748 -27.58 45.68 9.26
N LYS A 749 -27.13 46.84 8.74
CA LYS A 749 -27.46 48.15 9.28
C LYS A 749 -28.96 48.43 9.18
N ALA A 750 -29.58 48.11 8.05
CA ALA A 750 -31.02 48.25 7.84
C ALA A 750 -31.83 47.44 8.87
N ALA A 751 -31.35 46.27 9.24
CA ALA A 751 -31.88 45.40 10.28
C ALA A 751 -31.52 45.84 11.72
N LYS A 752 -31.02 47.08 11.92
CA LYS A 752 -30.67 47.71 13.21
C LYS A 752 -29.53 47.03 13.98
N TRP A 753 -28.67 46.29 13.31
CA TRP A 753 -27.46 45.79 13.91
C TRP A 753 -26.35 46.86 13.90
N ARG A 754 -25.44 46.78 14.85
CA ARG A 754 -24.25 47.64 14.96
C ARG A 754 -23.04 46.85 15.44
N LEU A 755 -21.86 47.37 15.15
CA LEU A 755 -20.60 46.84 15.70
C LEU A 755 -20.19 47.73 16.89
N VAL A 756 -19.83 47.07 17.99
CA VAL A 756 -19.33 47.71 19.20
C VAL A 756 -18.01 47.06 19.58
N ARG A 757 -16.99 47.88 19.77
CA ARG A 757 -15.71 47.42 20.31
C ARG A 757 -15.71 47.60 21.82
N ASP A 758 -15.48 46.51 22.54
CA ASP A 758 -15.30 46.49 24.00
C ASP A 758 -13.94 45.86 24.32
N GLY A 759 -12.94 46.71 24.64
CA GLY A 759 -11.58 46.28 24.84
C GLY A 759 -10.97 45.56 23.61
N ASN A 760 -10.66 44.30 23.79
CA ASN A 760 -10.10 43.40 22.77
C ASN A 760 -11.17 42.58 22.05
N THR A 761 -12.45 42.89 22.23
CA THR A 761 -13.57 42.17 21.63
C THR A 761 -14.37 43.08 20.71
N LEU A 762 -14.75 42.54 19.53
CA LEU A 762 -15.72 43.14 18.64
C LEU A 762 -17.04 42.44 18.82
N LEU A 763 -18.07 43.17 19.15
CA LEU A 763 -19.43 42.69 19.38
C LEU A 763 -20.31 43.06 18.20
N LEU A 764 -21.21 42.14 17.85
CA LEU A 764 -22.33 42.40 16.94
C LEU A 764 -23.59 42.52 17.77
N ASP A 765 -24.09 43.77 17.90
CA ASP A 765 -25.22 44.10 18.73
C ASP A 765 -26.48 44.38 17.91
N HIS A 766 -27.61 43.84 18.37
CA HIS A 766 -28.93 44.26 17.94
C HIS A 766 -29.67 44.87 19.16
N THR A 767 -30.14 46.09 19.04
CA THR A 767 -30.86 46.78 20.11
C THR A 767 -32.23 47.22 19.63
N LEU A 768 -33.23 46.87 20.36
CA LEU A 768 -34.56 47.43 20.18
C LEU A 768 -34.49 48.90 20.60
N GLY A 769 -34.71 49.79 19.66
CA GLY A 769 -34.75 51.24 19.98
C GLY A 769 -35.80 51.53 21.05
N LEU A 770 -35.40 52.14 22.18
CA LEU A 770 -36.31 52.65 23.17
C LEU A 770 -37.01 53.86 22.56
N THR A 771 -38.22 53.72 22.10
CA THR A 771 -39.05 54.90 21.75
C THR A 771 -39.58 55.49 23.05
N LEU A 772 -38.84 56.45 23.61
CA LEU A 772 -39.35 57.22 24.74
C LEU A 772 -40.45 58.14 24.23
N ILE A 773 -41.69 57.74 24.36
CA ILE A 773 -42.84 58.68 24.16
C ILE A 773 -42.98 59.49 25.42
N LEU A 774 -42.33 60.66 25.46
CA LEU A 774 -42.65 61.71 26.44
C LEU A 774 -44.00 62.29 26.08
N ARG A 775 -45.02 61.93 26.86
CA ARG A 775 -46.35 62.57 26.83
C ARG A 775 -46.30 63.87 27.63
#